data_c084b4cff46018f3a48906eff0d056a2
#
_entry.id   c084b4cff46018f3a48906eff0d056a2
#
_cell.length_a   1.000
_cell.length_b   1.000
_cell.length_c   1.000
_cell.angle_alpha   90.00
_cell.angle_beta   90.00
_cell.angle_gamma   90.00
#
_symmetry.space_group_name_H-M   'P 1'
#
loop_
_entity.id
_entity.type
_entity.pdbx_description
1 polymer ?
#
loop_
_entity_poly.entity_id
_entity_poly.type
_entity_poly.pdbx_seq_one_letter_code
_entity_poly.pdbx_strand_id
1 'polypeptide(L)'
;MRPLPAALLVTALMTYPFVDRWLQAQTVHAVTDAMIYVLLALGLNIVVGYAGLLDLGYAAFFAIGAYTMGLLNSPVLGSPLYGHAWSFWVIIWIAALVSAGLGVVIGAPTLRVRGDYLAIITLAFGEIIPVAIRNLGDITIDIGGWRPVERLNLTGGENGVNPVGRPHLPGINFDTDFIPWYFLILVIGAVSLWAMNRMRDSRLGRAWMAIREDETAADCTGVNPIKTKLLAFGLGASFAGFAGSFYAAKLQAITPGAFEFNVSIMLLCMIVLGGMGSLKGVILGGMLITLFDRILLAQMTFLIRWIGRSLGIAALAGVDLTLWRWFFFGLGLVVIMLIRPEGLVGRRVRLPAPDVDEREEALALVTTPPPARADAIPGWLRRPASPHARPADRPALDVRGLTRSFGGLVAVSGVDLIIPPRGIVGLIGPNGAGKTTFFNLVTGLLRADRGEILLDGRSLVGLRPHAIVGRGIARTFQSIRLFQNMTVLDNVLVGEHCRLHASVAGAVFRPPAVVAEEARARDRAREMLAFVGLDAMDGELAKNLSYGDQRRLEIARALATEPTLLLLDEPTAGMNPRETDALTELIGLLRDQLGLAVLLIEHHMEVVMAISDRITVLDYGTRIAEGTAAEIRRDPRVIEAYLGKGYEQELVPG
;
A
#
# COMPACT_ATOMS: atom_id res chain seq x y z
N MET A 1 -3.84 -13.52 21.51
CA MET A 1 -4.29 -14.95 21.54
C MET A 1 -4.18 -15.45 22.95
N ARG A 2 -5.19 -16.14 23.46
CA ARG A 2 -5.04 -16.84 24.74
C ARG A 2 -3.87 -17.83 24.62
N PRO A 3 -2.96 -17.97 25.58
CA PRO A 3 -1.72 -18.77 25.44
C PRO A 3 -1.99 -20.25 25.12
N LEU A 4 -3.10 -20.80 25.59
CA LEU A 4 -3.45 -22.23 25.44
C LEU A 4 -3.61 -22.69 23.97
N PRO A 5 -4.40 -22.00 23.09
CA PRO A 5 -4.53 -22.43 21.69
C PRO A 5 -3.26 -22.25 20.86
N ALA A 6 -2.39 -21.31 21.21
CA ALA A 6 -1.11 -21.14 20.54
C ALA A 6 -0.13 -22.28 20.90
N ALA A 7 -0.08 -22.67 22.17
CA ALA A 7 0.74 -23.80 22.62
C ALA A 7 0.29 -25.12 21.96
N LEU A 8 -1.03 -25.37 21.91
CA LEU A 8 -1.58 -26.57 21.25
C LEU A 8 -1.22 -26.61 19.75
N LEU A 9 -1.31 -25.48 19.05
CA LEU A 9 -0.92 -25.39 17.64
C LEU A 9 0.56 -25.70 17.44
N VAL A 10 1.43 -25.12 18.25
CA VAL A 10 2.89 -25.38 18.18
C VAL A 10 3.18 -26.84 18.46
N THR A 11 2.57 -27.43 19.51
CA THR A 11 2.74 -28.85 19.80
C THR A 11 2.27 -29.73 18.66
N ALA A 12 1.09 -29.45 18.08
CA ALA A 12 0.57 -30.18 16.92
C ALA A 12 1.53 -30.10 15.71
N LEU A 13 2.07 -28.92 15.39
CA LEU A 13 3.04 -28.76 14.29
C LEU A 13 4.35 -29.51 14.58
N MET A 14 4.83 -29.53 15.83
CA MET A 14 6.06 -30.24 16.19
C MET A 14 5.89 -31.75 16.19
N THR A 15 4.73 -32.28 16.58
CA THR A 15 4.47 -33.72 16.66
C THR A 15 3.99 -34.34 15.35
N TYR A 16 3.42 -33.53 14.44
CA TYR A 16 2.81 -33.98 13.19
C TYR A 16 3.68 -34.93 12.37
N PRO A 17 4.97 -34.65 12.04
CA PRO A 17 5.75 -35.53 11.18
C PRO A 17 6.04 -36.89 11.83
N PHE A 18 6.07 -36.98 13.15
CA PHE A 18 6.25 -38.22 13.89
C PHE A 18 4.97 -39.04 13.90
N VAL A 19 3.81 -38.39 14.05
CA VAL A 19 2.49 -39.01 13.97
C VAL A 19 2.22 -39.54 12.54
N ASP A 20 2.57 -38.74 11.50
CA ASP A 20 2.47 -39.13 10.09
C ASP A 20 3.32 -40.38 9.78
N ARG A 21 4.54 -40.43 10.33
CA ARG A 21 5.44 -41.59 10.19
C ARG A 21 4.88 -42.81 10.92
N TRP A 22 4.29 -42.63 12.10
CA TRP A 22 3.67 -43.72 12.86
C TRP A 22 2.41 -44.27 12.16
N LEU A 23 1.60 -43.41 11.56
CA LEU A 23 0.42 -43.78 10.78
C LEU A 23 0.75 -44.26 9.35
N GLN A 24 2.03 -44.18 8.93
CA GLN A 24 2.49 -44.48 7.56
C GLN A 24 1.72 -43.72 6.46
N ALA A 25 1.17 -42.55 6.78
CA ALA A 25 0.32 -41.78 5.89
C ALA A 25 1.09 -41.08 4.75
N GLN A 26 2.41 -40.88 4.90
CA GLN A 26 3.34 -40.24 3.92
C GLN A 26 2.89 -38.85 3.44
N THR A 27 2.15 -38.11 4.31
CA THR A 27 1.59 -36.80 3.98
C THR A 27 2.56 -35.65 4.27
N VAL A 28 3.67 -35.89 5.00
CA VAL A 28 4.71 -34.88 5.31
C VAL A 28 5.22 -34.18 4.06
N HIS A 29 5.37 -34.90 2.93
CA HIS A 29 5.77 -34.31 1.66
C HIS A 29 4.79 -33.26 1.17
N ALA A 30 3.50 -33.58 1.14
CA ALA A 30 2.45 -32.68 0.66
C ALA A 30 2.33 -31.45 1.58
N VAL A 31 2.49 -31.61 2.90
CA VAL A 31 2.47 -30.51 3.86
C VAL A 31 3.71 -29.63 3.71
N THR A 32 4.89 -30.21 3.45
CA THR A 32 6.12 -29.46 3.17
C THR A 32 5.97 -28.63 1.88
N ASP A 33 5.38 -29.20 0.83
CA ASP A 33 5.07 -28.47 -0.42
C ASP A 33 4.06 -27.36 -0.14
N ALA A 34 3.02 -27.61 0.65
CA ALA A 34 2.06 -26.59 1.03
C ALA A 34 2.72 -25.40 1.76
N MET A 35 3.69 -25.67 2.63
CA MET A 35 4.44 -24.61 3.34
C MET A 35 5.29 -23.76 2.37
N ILE A 36 5.86 -24.36 1.29
CA ILE A 36 6.57 -23.62 0.25
C ILE A 36 5.61 -22.67 -0.46
N TYR A 37 4.44 -23.14 -0.87
CA TYR A 37 3.44 -22.31 -1.54
C TYR A 37 2.83 -21.26 -0.59
N VAL A 38 2.68 -21.58 0.69
CA VAL A 38 2.29 -20.59 1.71
C VAL A 38 3.36 -19.48 1.80
N LEU A 39 4.64 -19.82 1.81
CA LEU A 39 5.72 -18.83 1.84
C LEU A 39 5.70 -17.93 0.60
N LEU A 40 5.47 -18.50 -0.60
CA LEU A 40 5.26 -17.77 -1.83
C LEU A 40 4.04 -16.85 -1.75
N ALA A 41 2.89 -17.37 -1.29
CA ALA A 41 1.66 -16.61 -1.15
C ALA A 41 1.81 -15.47 -0.13
N LEU A 42 2.58 -15.67 0.95
CA LEU A 42 2.91 -14.60 1.90
C LEU A 42 3.69 -13.46 1.22
N GLY A 43 4.69 -13.77 0.40
CA GLY A 43 5.44 -12.76 -0.35
C GLY A 43 4.55 -12.01 -1.35
N LEU A 44 3.74 -12.71 -2.12
CA LEU A 44 2.78 -12.10 -3.04
C LEU A 44 1.72 -11.25 -2.30
N ASN A 45 1.35 -11.62 -1.07
CA ASN A 45 0.43 -10.85 -0.25
C ASN A 45 0.98 -9.46 0.17
N ILE A 46 2.31 -9.24 0.16
CA ILE A 46 2.87 -7.90 0.33
C ILE A 46 2.48 -7.03 -0.87
N VAL A 47 2.62 -7.56 -2.08
CA VAL A 47 2.38 -6.83 -3.33
C VAL A 47 0.88 -6.66 -3.58
N VAL A 48 0.12 -7.76 -3.59
CA VAL A 48 -1.32 -7.76 -3.89
C VAL A 48 -2.14 -7.36 -2.67
N GLY A 49 -1.86 -7.96 -1.52
CA GLY A 49 -2.67 -7.82 -0.32
C GLY A 49 -2.50 -6.48 0.40
N TYR A 50 -1.26 -6.01 0.56
CA TYR A 50 -1.00 -4.75 1.27
C TYR A 50 -0.87 -3.55 0.32
N ALA A 51 -0.08 -3.66 -0.76
CA ALA A 51 0.14 -2.54 -1.67
C ALA A 51 -0.93 -2.42 -2.77
N GLY A 52 -1.81 -3.41 -2.95
CA GLY A 52 -2.91 -3.39 -3.93
C GLY A 52 -2.46 -3.46 -5.39
N LEU A 53 -1.29 -4.05 -5.64
CA LEU A 53 -0.70 -4.15 -6.98
C LEU A 53 -0.92 -5.56 -7.51
N LEU A 54 -1.75 -5.72 -8.55
CA LEU A 54 -2.00 -7.02 -9.14
C LEU A 54 -0.76 -7.49 -9.92
N ASP A 55 -0.11 -8.53 -9.41
CA ASP A 55 1.08 -9.15 -10.00
C ASP A 55 0.76 -10.58 -10.44
N LEU A 56 0.75 -10.80 -11.76
CA LEU A 56 0.54 -12.10 -12.39
C LEU A 56 1.85 -12.78 -12.81
N GLY A 57 2.98 -12.11 -12.65
CA GLY A 57 4.30 -12.61 -13.01
C GLY A 57 5.12 -13.17 -11.84
N TYR A 58 4.50 -13.39 -10.69
CA TYR A 58 5.22 -13.71 -9.45
C TYR A 58 6.02 -15.02 -9.51
N ALA A 59 5.59 -15.98 -10.34
CA ALA A 59 6.34 -17.23 -10.61
C ALA A 59 7.76 -16.97 -11.15
N ALA A 60 8.00 -15.85 -11.84
CA ALA A 60 9.31 -15.45 -12.30
C ALA A 60 10.32 -15.28 -11.15
N PHE A 61 9.93 -14.63 -10.05
CA PHE A 61 10.79 -14.45 -8.88
C PHE A 61 11.08 -15.77 -8.17
N PHE A 62 10.12 -16.68 -8.20
CA PHE A 62 10.28 -18.04 -7.71
C PHE A 62 11.32 -18.81 -8.54
N ALA A 63 11.25 -18.72 -9.88
CA ALA A 63 12.24 -19.28 -10.80
C ALA A 63 13.64 -18.70 -10.54
N ILE A 64 13.75 -17.36 -10.42
CA ILE A 64 15.03 -16.68 -10.16
C ILE A 64 15.68 -17.23 -8.89
N GLY A 65 14.91 -17.37 -7.81
CA GLY A 65 15.40 -17.93 -6.55
C GLY A 65 15.90 -19.37 -6.70
N ALA A 66 15.13 -20.21 -7.40
CA ALA A 66 15.47 -21.60 -7.66
C ALA A 66 16.74 -21.74 -8.52
N TYR A 67 16.82 -21.00 -9.63
CA TYR A 67 17.98 -21.02 -10.52
C TYR A 67 19.22 -20.40 -9.88
N THR A 68 19.08 -19.41 -9.00
CA THR A 68 20.22 -18.91 -8.21
C THR A 68 20.79 -20.02 -7.32
N MET A 69 19.94 -20.84 -6.70
CA MET A 69 20.37 -22.01 -5.92
C MET A 69 21.06 -23.03 -6.85
N GLY A 70 20.44 -23.38 -7.99
CA GLY A 70 21.00 -24.33 -8.95
C GLY A 70 22.34 -23.88 -9.51
N LEU A 71 22.46 -22.61 -9.91
CA LEU A 71 23.70 -22.04 -10.47
C LEU A 71 24.87 -22.05 -9.47
N LEU A 72 24.64 -21.81 -8.20
CA LEU A 72 25.70 -21.68 -7.20
C LEU A 72 25.99 -22.99 -6.45
N ASN A 73 25.12 -23.98 -6.52
CA ASN A 73 25.22 -25.22 -5.74
C ASN A 73 25.27 -26.51 -6.60
N SER A 74 25.11 -26.44 -7.93
CA SER A 74 25.18 -27.63 -8.76
C SER A 74 26.60 -27.92 -9.25
N PRO A 75 27.12 -29.16 -9.17
CA PRO A 75 28.46 -29.50 -9.65
C PRO A 75 28.52 -29.74 -11.17
N VAL A 76 27.40 -29.75 -11.89
CA VAL A 76 27.31 -30.35 -13.25
C VAL A 76 27.38 -29.33 -14.38
N LEU A 77 27.07 -28.06 -14.13
CA LEU A 77 27.08 -27.07 -15.20
C LEU A 77 28.52 -26.54 -15.39
N GLY A 78 29.05 -26.64 -16.58
CA GLY A 78 30.42 -26.18 -16.92
C GLY A 78 30.61 -24.66 -16.94
N SER A 79 30.00 -23.95 -16.03
CA SER A 79 30.08 -22.47 -15.86
C SER A 79 31.37 -22.10 -15.11
N PRO A 80 32.04 -21.00 -15.44
CA PRO A 80 33.20 -20.50 -14.71
C PRO A 80 32.93 -20.16 -13.22
N LEU A 81 31.65 -20.13 -12.81
CA LEU A 81 31.24 -20.03 -11.39
C LEU A 81 31.32 -21.38 -10.64
N TYR A 82 31.59 -22.48 -11.34
CA TYR A 82 31.51 -23.86 -10.89
C TYR A 82 32.83 -24.44 -10.39
N GLY A 83 33.53 -23.84 -9.59
CA GLY A 83 34.66 -24.46 -8.91
C GLY A 83 34.40 -24.69 -7.41
N HIS A 84 33.39 -24.08 -6.88
CA HIS A 84 33.12 -24.01 -5.46
C HIS A 84 31.63 -24.15 -5.18
N ALA A 85 31.19 -25.32 -4.76
CA ALA A 85 29.83 -25.51 -4.24
C ALA A 85 29.64 -24.65 -2.97
N TRP A 86 28.93 -23.56 -3.11
CA TRP A 86 28.60 -22.69 -2.00
C TRP A 86 27.62 -23.38 -1.06
N SER A 87 27.69 -23.05 0.22
CA SER A 87 26.78 -23.62 1.20
C SER A 87 25.34 -23.14 0.96
N PHE A 88 24.36 -24.05 1.07
CA PHE A 88 22.92 -23.72 1.06
C PHE A 88 22.58 -22.51 1.92
N TRP A 89 23.16 -22.41 3.10
CA TRP A 89 22.90 -21.36 4.08
C TRP A 89 23.30 -19.95 3.62
N VAL A 90 24.28 -19.85 2.73
CA VAL A 90 24.70 -18.58 2.11
C VAL A 90 23.86 -18.28 0.89
N ILE A 91 23.64 -19.30 0.04
CA ILE A 91 22.92 -19.13 -1.23
C ILE A 91 21.47 -18.71 -1.01
N ILE A 92 20.79 -19.21 0.02
CA ILE A 92 19.41 -18.84 0.32
C ILE A 92 19.23 -17.31 0.50
N TRP A 93 20.21 -16.64 1.10
CA TRP A 93 20.22 -15.18 1.25
C TRP A 93 20.58 -14.47 -0.06
N ILE A 94 21.52 -15.02 -0.82
CA ILE A 94 21.86 -14.49 -2.15
C ILE A 94 20.66 -14.57 -3.06
N ALA A 95 19.95 -15.71 -3.09
CA ALA A 95 18.75 -15.92 -3.88
C ALA A 95 17.64 -14.91 -3.52
N ALA A 96 17.45 -14.66 -2.23
CA ALA A 96 16.52 -13.64 -1.76
C ALA A 96 16.90 -12.22 -2.22
N LEU A 97 18.19 -11.87 -2.15
CA LEU A 97 18.69 -10.56 -2.58
C LEU A 97 18.63 -10.38 -4.10
N VAL A 98 19.01 -11.42 -4.87
CA VAL A 98 18.93 -11.39 -6.34
C VAL A 98 17.47 -11.24 -6.79
N SER A 99 16.57 -12.04 -6.21
CA SER A 99 15.13 -11.93 -6.49
C SER A 99 14.58 -10.56 -6.11
N ALA A 100 14.98 -10.01 -4.95
CA ALA A 100 14.59 -8.67 -4.53
C ALA A 100 15.09 -7.58 -5.50
N GLY A 101 16.34 -7.66 -5.92
CA GLY A 101 16.93 -6.72 -6.88
C GLY A 101 16.22 -6.74 -8.23
N LEU A 102 15.95 -7.93 -8.77
CA LEU A 102 15.19 -8.10 -10.01
C LEU A 102 13.72 -7.67 -9.82
N GLY A 103 13.13 -7.90 -8.65
CA GLY A 103 11.80 -7.38 -8.30
C GLY A 103 11.73 -5.85 -8.38
N VAL A 104 12.76 -5.14 -7.93
CA VAL A 104 12.86 -3.68 -8.07
C VAL A 104 13.07 -3.29 -9.52
N VAL A 105 13.96 -3.97 -10.27
CA VAL A 105 14.25 -3.67 -11.68
C VAL A 105 13.03 -3.90 -12.56
N ILE A 106 12.30 -4.99 -12.38
CA ILE A 106 11.07 -5.29 -13.13
C ILE A 106 9.93 -4.37 -12.67
N GLY A 107 9.84 -4.09 -11.37
CA GLY A 107 8.84 -3.20 -10.80
C GLY A 107 8.97 -1.74 -11.27
N ALA A 108 10.18 -1.25 -11.54
CA ALA A 108 10.40 0.15 -11.89
C ALA A 108 9.66 0.61 -13.17
N PRO A 109 9.72 -0.09 -14.32
CA PRO A 109 8.94 0.27 -15.51
C PRO A 109 7.45 0.01 -15.33
N THR A 110 7.06 -1.05 -14.60
CA THR A 110 5.65 -1.42 -14.42
C THR A 110 4.87 -0.38 -13.61
N LEU A 111 5.53 0.35 -12.69
CA LEU A 111 4.89 1.41 -11.89
C LEU A 111 4.50 2.66 -12.68
N ARG A 112 4.94 2.81 -13.93
CA ARG A 112 4.48 3.89 -14.82
C ARG A 112 3.06 3.64 -15.35
N VAL A 113 2.59 2.42 -15.26
CA VAL A 113 1.30 1.94 -15.76
C VAL A 113 0.35 1.76 -14.59
N ARG A 114 -0.93 2.01 -14.78
CA ARG A 114 -1.97 1.94 -13.72
C ARG A 114 -3.03 0.90 -14.05
N GLY A 115 -3.63 0.34 -13.00
CA GLY A 115 -4.76 -0.57 -13.11
C GLY A 115 -4.41 -1.89 -13.79
N ASP A 116 -5.28 -2.39 -14.65
CA ASP A 116 -5.18 -3.72 -15.27
C ASP A 116 -3.98 -3.87 -16.21
N TYR A 117 -3.47 -2.77 -16.77
CA TYR A 117 -2.26 -2.80 -17.59
C TYR A 117 -1.01 -3.22 -16.80
N LEU A 118 -0.98 -2.98 -15.50
CA LEU A 118 0.10 -3.48 -14.63
C LEU A 118 0.09 -5.01 -14.62
N ALA A 119 -1.08 -5.63 -14.50
CA ALA A 119 -1.23 -7.08 -14.50
C ALA A 119 -0.76 -7.71 -15.82
N ILE A 120 -1.07 -7.07 -16.97
CA ILE A 120 -0.65 -7.54 -18.30
C ILE A 120 0.88 -7.48 -18.42
N ILE A 121 1.53 -6.42 -17.96
CA ILE A 121 2.99 -6.29 -18.02
C ILE A 121 3.67 -7.31 -17.10
N THR A 122 3.17 -7.50 -15.87
CA THR A 122 3.72 -8.51 -14.95
C THR A 122 3.52 -9.93 -15.48
N LEU A 123 2.38 -10.21 -16.13
CA LEU A 123 2.15 -11.47 -16.84
C LEU A 123 3.21 -11.70 -17.93
N ALA A 124 3.46 -10.68 -18.77
CA ALA A 124 4.47 -10.78 -19.81
C ALA A 124 5.86 -11.09 -19.23
N PHE A 125 6.26 -10.47 -18.13
CA PHE A 125 7.51 -10.83 -17.43
C PHE A 125 7.47 -12.25 -16.87
N GLY A 126 6.32 -12.70 -16.37
CA GLY A 126 6.10 -14.07 -15.91
C GLY A 126 6.38 -15.11 -16.99
N GLU A 127 6.02 -14.83 -18.22
CA GLU A 127 6.26 -15.69 -19.37
C GLU A 127 7.67 -15.55 -19.97
N ILE A 128 8.22 -14.33 -19.98
CA ILE A 128 9.56 -14.05 -20.53
C ILE A 128 10.65 -14.79 -19.72
N ILE A 129 10.56 -14.83 -18.40
CA ILE A 129 11.62 -15.41 -17.55
C ILE A 129 11.79 -16.93 -17.81
N PRO A 130 10.76 -17.79 -17.80
CA PRO A 130 10.91 -19.21 -18.15
C PRO A 130 11.46 -19.41 -19.56
N VAL A 131 11.03 -18.59 -20.52
CA VAL A 131 11.55 -18.64 -21.91
C VAL A 131 13.03 -18.24 -21.95
N ALA A 132 13.41 -17.17 -21.27
CA ALA A 132 14.80 -16.74 -21.15
C ALA A 132 15.66 -17.85 -20.53
N ILE A 133 15.20 -18.48 -19.46
CA ILE A 133 15.88 -19.59 -18.81
C ILE A 133 16.10 -20.77 -19.78
N ARG A 134 15.11 -21.13 -20.59
CA ARG A 134 15.24 -22.17 -21.63
C ARG A 134 16.34 -21.85 -22.65
N ASN A 135 16.44 -20.59 -23.05
CA ASN A 135 17.42 -20.14 -24.04
C ASN A 135 18.83 -19.91 -23.47
N LEU A 136 18.98 -19.79 -22.14
CA LEU A 136 20.29 -19.66 -21.47
C LEU A 136 21.04 -21.02 -21.36
N GLY A 137 20.49 -22.09 -21.90
CA GLY A 137 21.14 -23.43 -21.96
C GLY A 137 22.21 -23.57 -23.03
N ASP A 138 22.22 -22.72 -24.06
CA ASP A 138 23.24 -22.71 -25.12
C ASP A 138 23.45 -21.29 -25.60
N ILE A 139 24.38 -20.59 -24.94
CA ILE A 139 24.71 -19.20 -25.27
C ILE A 139 25.98 -19.20 -26.11
N THR A 140 25.86 -18.75 -27.35
CA THR A 140 27.00 -18.44 -28.23
C THR A 140 26.97 -16.98 -28.59
N ILE A 141 27.99 -16.21 -28.22
CA ILE A 141 28.14 -14.81 -28.59
C ILE A 141 29.11 -14.71 -29.73
N ASP A 142 28.61 -14.33 -30.91
CA ASP A 142 29.41 -14.11 -32.13
C ASP A 142 29.43 -12.59 -32.43
N ILE A 143 30.59 -11.96 -32.36
CA ILE A 143 30.78 -10.56 -32.68
C ILE A 143 31.71 -10.49 -33.91
N GLY A 144 31.11 -10.51 -35.11
CA GLY A 144 31.85 -10.36 -36.36
C GLY A 144 32.89 -11.46 -36.62
N GLY A 145 32.60 -12.72 -36.23
CA GLY A 145 33.49 -13.87 -36.36
C GLY A 145 34.37 -14.13 -35.15
N TRP A 146 34.41 -13.19 -34.19
CA TRP A 146 35.02 -13.44 -32.87
C TRP A 146 33.98 -13.99 -31.90
N ARG A 147 34.23 -15.19 -31.37
CA ARG A 147 33.33 -15.91 -30.47
C ARG A 147 33.91 -15.94 -29.06
N PRO A 148 33.73 -14.85 -28.27
CA PRO A 148 34.25 -14.80 -26.90
C PRO A 148 33.57 -15.80 -25.98
N VAL A 149 32.36 -16.25 -26.33
CA VAL A 149 31.60 -17.26 -25.59
C VAL A 149 31.03 -18.25 -26.58
N GLU A 150 31.42 -19.51 -26.47
CA GLU A 150 30.94 -20.61 -27.32
C GLU A 150 30.30 -21.69 -26.45
N ARG A 151 29.00 -21.95 -26.68
CA ARG A 151 28.19 -22.98 -26.00
C ARG A 151 28.21 -22.91 -24.47
N LEU A 152 28.10 -21.69 -23.91
CA LEU A 152 27.98 -21.52 -22.47
C LEU A 152 26.60 -22.03 -22.03
N ASN A 153 26.56 -23.05 -21.21
CA ASN A 153 25.33 -23.55 -20.59
C ASN A 153 25.20 -23.03 -19.16
N LEU A 154 24.28 -22.07 -18.94
CA LEU A 154 24.03 -21.50 -17.62
C LEU A 154 22.89 -22.22 -16.88
N THR A 155 21.88 -22.71 -17.59
CA THR A 155 20.61 -23.15 -16.97
C THR A 155 20.22 -24.58 -17.26
N GLY A 156 21.02 -25.29 -18.10
CA GLY A 156 20.63 -26.62 -18.60
C GLY A 156 19.53 -26.61 -19.66
N GLY A 157 19.05 -25.40 -20.06
CA GLY A 157 17.98 -25.25 -21.03
C GLY A 157 16.67 -25.92 -20.59
N GLU A 158 16.04 -26.68 -21.49
CA GLU A 158 14.82 -27.44 -21.18
C GLU A 158 15.03 -28.57 -20.15
N ASN A 159 16.23 -29.19 -20.15
CA ASN A 159 16.56 -30.25 -19.19
C ASN A 159 16.73 -29.71 -17.76
N GLY A 160 16.96 -28.40 -17.63
CA GLY A 160 17.13 -27.75 -16.34
C GLY A 160 18.43 -28.14 -15.64
N VAL A 161 18.46 -27.93 -14.33
CA VAL A 161 19.64 -28.17 -13.48
C VAL A 161 19.40 -29.37 -12.58
N ASN A 162 20.25 -30.41 -12.72
CA ASN A 162 20.21 -31.62 -11.91
C ASN A 162 21.63 -32.25 -11.85
N PRO A 163 22.17 -32.59 -10.65
CA PRO A 163 21.59 -32.36 -9.30
C PRO A 163 21.83 -30.97 -8.74
N VAL A 164 20.95 -30.54 -7.82
CA VAL A 164 21.14 -29.40 -6.96
C VAL A 164 21.57 -29.90 -5.58
N GLY A 165 22.55 -29.25 -4.96
CA GLY A 165 23.05 -29.64 -3.64
C GLY A 165 22.04 -29.41 -2.51
N ARG A 166 22.23 -30.16 -1.43
CA ARG A 166 21.38 -30.17 -0.23
C ARG A 166 22.00 -29.35 0.92
N PRO A 167 21.20 -28.94 1.91
CA PRO A 167 21.77 -28.37 3.14
C PRO A 167 22.54 -29.43 3.93
N HIS A 168 23.71 -29.05 4.42
CA HIS A 168 24.51 -29.88 5.32
C HIS A 168 24.43 -29.32 6.73
N LEU A 169 23.98 -30.16 7.67
CA LEU A 169 24.05 -29.90 9.11
C LEU A 169 24.61 -31.14 9.80
N PRO A 170 25.57 -30.99 10.73
CA PRO A 170 26.12 -32.12 11.46
C PRO A 170 25.02 -32.88 12.21
N GLY A 171 24.95 -34.19 12.01
CA GLY A 171 23.96 -35.05 12.68
C GLY A 171 22.54 -35.04 12.10
N ILE A 172 22.25 -34.26 11.03
CA ILE A 172 20.94 -34.23 10.39
C ILE A 172 21.08 -34.68 8.93
N ASN A 173 20.33 -35.72 8.59
CA ASN A 173 20.36 -36.28 7.24
C ASN A 173 19.19 -35.75 6.40
N PHE A 174 19.50 -34.94 5.38
CA PHE A 174 18.55 -34.43 4.39
C PHE A 174 18.40 -35.34 3.14
N ASP A 175 19.19 -36.45 3.07
CA ASP A 175 19.24 -37.31 1.88
C ASP A 175 18.13 -38.33 1.89
N THR A 176 17.86 -38.96 3.00
CA THR A 176 16.94 -40.09 3.13
C THR A 176 15.68 -39.80 3.94
N ASP A 177 15.69 -38.71 4.76
CA ASP A 177 14.58 -38.35 5.62
C ASP A 177 13.97 -37.01 5.21
N PHE A 178 12.60 -36.95 5.17
CA PHE A 178 11.86 -35.74 4.85
C PHE A 178 11.53 -34.89 6.07
N ILE A 179 11.67 -35.42 7.27
CA ILE A 179 11.39 -34.71 8.53
C ILE A 179 12.27 -33.46 8.69
N PRO A 180 13.59 -33.49 8.37
CA PRO A 180 14.44 -32.31 8.42
C PRO A 180 13.96 -31.17 7.48
N TRP A 181 13.48 -31.51 6.28
CA TRP A 181 12.93 -30.54 5.33
C TRP A 181 11.66 -29.88 5.86
N TYR A 182 10.79 -30.65 6.53
CA TYR A 182 9.60 -30.13 7.17
C TYR A 182 9.95 -29.09 8.27
N PHE A 183 10.90 -29.42 9.15
CA PHE A 183 11.30 -28.47 10.20
C PHE A 183 12.03 -27.26 9.63
N LEU A 184 12.84 -27.42 8.60
CA LEU A 184 13.53 -26.31 7.96
C LEU A 184 12.54 -25.29 7.35
N ILE A 185 11.55 -25.75 6.58
CA ILE A 185 10.54 -24.84 6.02
C ILE A 185 9.64 -24.24 7.11
N LEU A 186 9.37 -24.98 8.19
CA LEU A 186 8.61 -24.48 9.33
C LEU A 186 9.34 -23.31 10.00
N VAL A 187 10.66 -23.40 10.19
CA VAL A 187 11.49 -22.31 10.74
C VAL A 187 11.52 -21.12 9.79
N ILE A 188 11.78 -21.34 8.50
CA ILE A 188 11.79 -20.27 7.49
C ILE A 188 10.42 -19.58 7.46
N GLY A 189 9.32 -20.34 7.45
CA GLY A 189 7.96 -19.83 7.48
C GLY A 189 7.65 -19.04 8.75
N ALA A 190 8.06 -19.53 9.91
CA ALA A 190 7.87 -18.83 11.19
C ALA A 190 8.62 -17.49 11.24
N VAL A 191 9.88 -17.46 10.80
CA VAL A 191 10.68 -16.22 10.70
C VAL A 191 10.05 -15.25 9.71
N SER A 192 9.59 -15.75 8.57
CA SER A 192 8.92 -14.95 7.53
C SER A 192 7.63 -14.34 8.06
N LEU A 193 6.79 -15.12 8.74
CA LEU A 193 5.55 -14.64 9.37
C LEU A 193 5.83 -13.60 10.47
N TRP A 194 6.85 -13.83 11.29
CA TRP A 194 7.27 -12.88 12.30
C TRP A 194 7.70 -11.54 11.67
N ALA A 195 8.54 -11.59 10.64
CA ALA A 195 8.98 -10.39 9.92
C ALA A 195 7.81 -9.64 9.27
N MET A 196 6.91 -10.36 8.58
CA MET A 196 5.73 -9.76 7.95
C MET A 196 4.78 -9.12 8.94
N ASN A 197 4.51 -9.79 10.08
CA ASN A 197 3.63 -9.23 11.11
C ASN A 197 4.21 -7.93 11.68
N ARG A 198 5.54 -7.88 11.87
CA ARG A 198 6.25 -6.68 12.31
C ARG A 198 6.19 -5.55 11.28
N MET A 199 6.40 -5.87 10.00
CA MET A 199 6.30 -4.89 8.91
C MET A 199 4.89 -4.36 8.72
N ARG A 200 3.86 -5.22 8.81
CA ARG A 200 2.45 -4.82 8.67
C ARG A 200 2.05 -3.75 9.69
N ASP A 201 2.45 -3.92 10.95
CA ASP A 201 2.10 -3.02 12.06
C ASP A 201 3.09 -1.85 12.22
N SER A 202 3.85 -1.52 11.16
CA SER A 202 4.84 -0.45 11.12
C SER A 202 4.42 0.69 10.18
N ARG A 203 5.21 1.77 10.18
CA ARG A 203 5.12 2.86 9.20
C ARG A 203 5.01 2.36 7.75
N LEU A 204 5.78 1.32 7.39
CA LEU A 204 5.79 0.78 6.02
C LEU A 204 4.46 0.10 5.66
N GLY A 205 3.93 -0.71 6.58
CA GLY A 205 2.65 -1.39 6.38
C GLY A 205 1.50 -0.41 6.25
N ARG A 206 1.47 0.65 7.06
CA ARG A 206 0.49 1.73 6.94
C ARG A 206 0.60 2.45 5.59
N ALA A 207 1.82 2.72 5.13
CA ALA A 207 2.04 3.35 3.82
C ALA A 207 1.54 2.48 2.65
N TRP A 208 1.78 1.16 2.67
CA TRP A 208 1.24 0.25 1.67
C TRP A 208 -0.28 0.25 1.67
N MET A 209 -0.90 0.13 2.84
CA MET A 209 -2.37 0.14 2.96
C MET A 209 -2.98 1.46 2.48
N ALA A 210 -2.35 2.59 2.79
CA ALA A 210 -2.78 3.89 2.32
C ALA A 210 -2.72 4.02 0.78
N ILE A 211 -1.62 3.58 0.15
CA ILE A 211 -1.49 3.57 -1.32
C ILE A 211 -2.52 2.67 -1.97
N ARG A 212 -2.83 1.53 -1.36
CA ARG A 212 -3.84 0.59 -1.88
C ARG A 212 -5.22 1.22 -1.93
N GLU A 213 -5.57 2.07 -0.95
CA GLU A 213 -6.88 2.70 -0.89
C GLU A 213 -6.98 3.95 -1.77
N ASP A 214 -6.04 4.85 -1.65
CA ASP A 214 -5.97 6.05 -2.50
C ASP A 214 -4.51 6.53 -2.63
N GLU A 215 -3.93 6.27 -3.80
CA GLU A 215 -2.55 6.67 -4.13
C GLU A 215 -2.36 8.19 -4.08
N THR A 216 -3.37 8.95 -4.54
CA THR A 216 -3.31 10.41 -4.58
C THR A 216 -3.36 11.00 -3.19
N ALA A 217 -4.26 10.50 -2.33
CA ALA A 217 -4.32 10.92 -0.94
C ALA A 217 -3.03 10.57 -0.19
N ALA A 218 -2.47 9.37 -0.42
CA ALA A 218 -1.20 8.96 0.18
C ALA A 218 -0.03 9.86 -0.25
N ASP A 219 0.08 10.22 -1.54
CA ASP A 219 1.10 11.15 -2.05
C ASP A 219 0.94 12.54 -1.41
N CYS A 220 -0.30 13.04 -1.27
CA CYS A 220 -0.62 14.30 -0.61
C CYS A 220 -0.52 14.27 0.92
N THR A 221 -0.23 13.13 1.53
CA THR A 221 0.09 13.00 2.97
C THR A 221 1.57 12.69 3.23
N GLY A 222 2.42 12.79 2.18
CA GLY A 222 3.87 12.64 2.31
C GLY A 222 4.40 11.23 2.09
N VAL A 223 3.56 10.27 1.70
CA VAL A 223 3.99 8.92 1.31
C VAL A 223 4.48 8.95 -0.14
N ASN A 224 5.72 8.55 -0.41
CA ASN A 224 6.23 8.44 -1.77
C ASN A 224 5.72 7.16 -2.44
N PRO A 225 4.77 7.24 -3.43
CA PRO A 225 4.14 6.05 -3.98
C PRO A 225 5.14 5.14 -4.70
N ILE A 226 6.08 5.73 -5.46
CA ILE A 226 7.04 4.97 -6.26
C ILE A 226 7.98 4.16 -5.36
N LYS A 227 8.62 4.81 -4.39
CA LYS A 227 9.54 4.12 -3.47
C LYS A 227 8.83 3.04 -2.67
N THR A 228 7.62 3.32 -2.19
CA THR A 228 6.83 2.40 -1.36
C THR A 228 6.35 1.19 -2.16
N LYS A 229 5.93 1.37 -3.41
CA LYS A 229 5.56 0.27 -4.32
C LYS A 229 6.77 -0.58 -4.72
N LEU A 230 7.91 0.05 -5.09
CA LEU A 230 9.15 -0.67 -5.41
C LEU A 230 9.63 -1.51 -4.22
N LEU A 231 9.49 -0.98 -3.01
CA LEU A 231 9.83 -1.73 -1.80
C LEU A 231 8.91 -2.95 -1.61
N ALA A 232 7.61 -2.83 -1.93
CA ALA A 232 6.69 -3.96 -1.88
C ALA A 232 7.08 -5.05 -2.89
N PHE A 233 7.42 -4.67 -4.14
CA PHE A 233 7.91 -5.61 -5.16
C PHE A 233 9.21 -6.29 -4.72
N GLY A 234 10.21 -5.53 -4.26
CA GLY A 234 11.49 -6.07 -3.83
C GLY A 234 11.35 -7.04 -2.65
N LEU A 235 10.57 -6.67 -1.62
CA LEU A 235 10.33 -7.53 -0.47
C LEU A 235 9.49 -8.76 -0.86
N GLY A 236 8.42 -8.58 -1.64
CA GLY A 236 7.65 -9.70 -2.15
C GLY A 236 8.53 -10.70 -2.92
N ALA A 237 9.34 -10.22 -3.85
CA ALA A 237 10.27 -11.04 -4.62
C ALA A 237 11.33 -11.73 -3.74
N SER A 238 11.77 -11.12 -2.63
CA SER A 238 12.72 -11.77 -1.71
C SER A 238 12.15 -13.02 -1.07
N PHE A 239 10.86 -13.02 -0.71
CA PHE A 239 10.17 -14.22 -0.19
C PHE A 239 10.08 -15.31 -1.26
N ALA A 240 9.84 -14.93 -2.53
CA ALA A 240 9.87 -15.88 -3.63
C ALA A 240 11.29 -16.46 -3.83
N GLY A 241 12.33 -15.66 -3.64
CA GLY A 241 13.72 -16.09 -3.64
C GLY A 241 14.02 -17.14 -2.57
N PHE A 242 13.56 -16.92 -1.34
CA PHE A 242 13.66 -17.93 -0.26
C PHE A 242 12.93 -19.22 -0.61
N ALA A 243 11.68 -19.13 -1.07
CA ALA A 243 10.89 -20.29 -1.42
C ALA A 243 11.49 -21.06 -2.61
N GLY A 244 12.01 -20.35 -3.62
CA GLY A 244 12.63 -20.93 -4.81
C GLY A 244 13.91 -21.68 -4.49
N SER A 245 14.79 -21.09 -3.70
CA SER A 245 16.03 -21.74 -3.27
C SER A 245 15.78 -22.97 -2.42
N PHE A 246 14.79 -22.93 -1.52
CA PHE A 246 14.38 -24.10 -0.74
C PHE A 246 13.77 -25.19 -1.63
N TYR A 247 12.89 -24.84 -2.57
CA TYR A 247 12.25 -25.75 -3.52
C TYR A 247 13.29 -26.50 -4.36
N ALA A 248 14.26 -25.74 -4.91
CA ALA A 248 15.34 -26.30 -5.71
C ALA A 248 16.19 -27.32 -4.94
N ALA A 249 16.60 -26.98 -3.73
CA ALA A 249 17.40 -27.87 -2.89
C ALA A 249 16.62 -29.11 -2.43
N LYS A 250 15.31 -28.99 -2.16
CA LYS A 250 14.44 -30.11 -1.76
C LYS A 250 14.24 -31.10 -2.91
N LEU A 251 13.94 -30.61 -4.12
CA LEU A 251 13.67 -31.47 -5.28
C LEU A 251 14.95 -31.96 -5.95
N GLN A 252 16.08 -31.31 -5.73
CA GLN A 252 17.37 -31.54 -6.37
C GLN A 252 17.37 -31.43 -7.91
N ALA A 253 16.25 -31.09 -8.50
CA ALA A 253 16.08 -30.87 -9.92
C ALA A 253 15.24 -29.62 -10.15
N ILE A 254 15.66 -28.77 -11.07
CA ILE A 254 14.96 -27.55 -11.44
C ILE A 254 14.71 -27.60 -12.93
N THR A 255 13.45 -27.55 -13.34
CA THR A 255 13.05 -27.46 -14.75
C THR A 255 12.26 -26.18 -15.00
N PRO A 256 12.38 -25.53 -16.18
CA PRO A 256 11.65 -24.29 -16.48
C PRO A 256 10.13 -24.42 -16.37
N GLY A 257 9.58 -25.58 -16.70
CA GLY A 257 8.15 -25.89 -16.64
C GLY A 257 7.54 -25.83 -15.24
N ALA A 258 8.37 -25.89 -14.17
CA ALA A 258 7.88 -25.74 -12.79
C ALA A 258 7.49 -24.27 -12.43
N PHE A 259 7.81 -23.30 -13.27
CA PHE A 259 7.67 -21.86 -13.00
C PHE A 259 6.78 -21.14 -14.01
N GLU A 260 5.89 -21.87 -14.66
CA GLU A 260 4.93 -21.33 -15.62
C GLU A 260 3.84 -20.48 -14.93
N PHE A 261 3.10 -19.72 -15.71
CA PHE A 261 2.02 -18.84 -15.29
C PHE A 261 0.99 -19.51 -14.36
N ASN A 262 0.75 -20.79 -14.53
CA ASN A 262 -0.14 -21.59 -13.69
C ASN A 262 0.16 -21.46 -12.19
N VAL A 263 1.45 -21.33 -11.82
CA VAL A 263 1.86 -21.14 -10.43
C VAL A 263 1.40 -19.76 -9.91
N SER A 264 1.53 -18.70 -10.72
CA SER A 264 1.06 -17.37 -10.35
C SER A 264 -0.46 -17.34 -10.12
N ILE A 265 -1.24 -18.00 -11.00
CA ILE A 265 -2.70 -18.13 -10.82
C ILE A 265 -3.02 -18.86 -9.52
N MET A 266 -2.36 -20.00 -9.26
CA MET A 266 -2.60 -20.78 -8.05
C MET A 266 -2.32 -19.95 -6.79
N LEU A 267 -1.22 -19.18 -6.76
CA LEU A 267 -0.88 -18.30 -5.66
C LEU A 267 -1.93 -17.17 -5.48
N LEU A 268 -2.42 -16.61 -6.58
CA LEU A 268 -3.48 -15.61 -6.53
C LEU A 268 -4.77 -16.20 -5.95
N CYS A 269 -5.16 -17.41 -6.38
CA CYS A 269 -6.30 -18.14 -5.83
C CYS A 269 -6.14 -18.37 -4.32
N MET A 270 -4.94 -18.72 -3.84
CA MET A 270 -4.65 -18.91 -2.41
C MET A 270 -4.89 -17.63 -1.61
N ILE A 271 -4.45 -16.47 -2.13
CA ILE A 271 -4.58 -15.18 -1.47
C ILE A 271 -6.03 -14.69 -1.48
N VAL A 272 -6.72 -14.81 -2.63
CA VAL A 272 -8.11 -14.36 -2.76
C VAL A 272 -9.04 -15.24 -1.91
N LEU A 273 -8.91 -16.55 -2.02
CA LEU A 273 -9.70 -17.50 -1.22
C LEU A 273 -9.43 -17.34 0.28
N GLY A 274 -8.17 -17.13 0.66
CA GLY A 274 -7.78 -16.93 2.06
C GLY A 274 -8.26 -15.60 2.63
N GLY A 275 -8.24 -14.54 1.81
CA GLY A 275 -8.55 -13.15 2.15
C GLY A 275 -7.34 -12.24 1.97
N MET A 276 -7.41 -11.35 0.99
CA MET A 276 -6.33 -10.42 0.63
C MET A 276 -5.96 -9.50 1.81
N GLY A 277 -4.67 -9.42 2.13
CA GLY A 277 -4.15 -8.61 3.23
C GLY A 277 -4.27 -9.26 4.62
N SER A 278 -4.79 -10.49 4.72
CA SER A 278 -4.88 -11.25 5.97
C SER A 278 -3.80 -12.33 6.03
N LEU A 279 -2.81 -12.21 6.94
CA LEU A 279 -1.77 -13.25 7.11
C LEU A 279 -2.35 -14.61 7.43
N LYS A 280 -3.35 -14.67 8.33
CA LYS A 280 -4.03 -15.91 8.70
C LYS A 280 -4.81 -16.49 7.53
N GLY A 281 -5.46 -15.61 6.75
CA GLY A 281 -6.20 -15.98 5.56
C GLY A 281 -5.30 -16.62 4.51
N VAL A 282 -4.17 -15.99 4.20
CA VAL A 282 -3.21 -16.50 3.21
C VAL A 282 -2.65 -17.87 3.60
N ILE A 283 -2.32 -18.08 4.89
CA ILE A 283 -1.88 -19.39 5.37
C ILE A 283 -2.97 -20.44 5.15
N LEU A 284 -4.22 -20.13 5.56
CA LEU A 284 -5.34 -21.06 5.38
C LEU A 284 -5.62 -21.34 3.91
N GLY A 285 -5.66 -20.30 3.06
CA GLY A 285 -5.89 -20.45 1.62
C GLY A 285 -4.78 -21.26 0.94
N GLY A 286 -3.52 -21.00 1.28
CA GLY A 286 -2.38 -21.73 0.77
C GLY A 286 -2.38 -23.20 1.18
N MET A 287 -2.61 -23.48 2.47
CA MET A 287 -2.74 -24.87 2.96
C MET A 287 -3.92 -25.58 2.31
N LEU A 288 -5.09 -24.95 2.25
CA LEU A 288 -6.31 -25.53 1.71
C LEU A 288 -6.16 -25.92 0.24
N ILE A 289 -5.70 -24.98 -0.61
CA ILE A 289 -5.54 -25.24 -2.06
C ILE A 289 -4.48 -26.31 -2.30
N THR A 290 -3.33 -26.23 -1.62
CA THR A 290 -2.25 -27.19 -1.87
C THR A 290 -2.59 -28.58 -1.36
N LEU A 291 -3.20 -28.71 -0.17
CA LEU A 291 -3.61 -30.02 0.37
C LEU A 291 -4.79 -30.60 -0.43
N PHE A 292 -5.70 -29.75 -0.91
CA PHE A 292 -6.75 -30.16 -1.83
C PHE A 292 -6.15 -30.76 -3.12
N ASP A 293 -5.17 -30.07 -3.73
CA ASP A 293 -4.51 -30.57 -4.96
C ASP A 293 -3.70 -31.84 -4.72
N ARG A 294 -2.87 -31.86 -3.68
CA ARG A 294 -1.89 -32.94 -3.45
C ARG A 294 -2.47 -34.18 -2.78
N ILE A 295 -3.47 -34.02 -1.95
CA ILE A 295 -4.04 -35.13 -1.15
C ILE A 295 -5.47 -35.43 -1.59
N LEU A 296 -6.36 -34.45 -1.53
CA LEU A 296 -7.79 -34.72 -1.67
C LEU A 296 -8.18 -35.16 -3.08
N LEU A 297 -7.70 -34.47 -4.12
CA LEU A 297 -7.98 -34.84 -5.52
C LEU A 297 -7.44 -36.23 -5.86
N ALA A 298 -6.24 -36.57 -5.37
CA ALA A 298 -5.64 -37.88 -5.58
C ALA A 298 -6.46 -38.99 -4.88
N GLN A 299 -6.87 -38.77 -3.63
CA GLN A 299 -7.68 -39.74 -2.87
C GLN A 299 -9.08 -39.89 -3.46
N MET A 300 -9.72 -38.80 -3.87
CA MET A 300 -11.03 -38.85 -4.56
C MET A 300 -10.92 -39.58 -5.90
N THR A 301 -9.87 -39.35 -6.65
CA THR A 301 -9.61 -40.09 -7.89
C THR A 301 -9.49 -41.61 -7.64
N PHE A 302 -8.73 -42.00 -6.62
CA PHE A 302 -8.61 -43.36 -6.19
C PHE A 302 -9.97 -43.98 -5.80
N LEU A 303 -10.75 -43.28 -4.98
CA LEU A 303 -12.06 -43.73 -4.53
C LEU A 303 -13.04 -43.92 -5.70
N ILE A 304 -13.12 -42.94 -6.61
CA ILE A 304 -14.00 -43.03 -7.79
C ILE A 304 -13.60 -44.20 -8.70
N ARG A 305 -12.31 -44.37 -8.94
CA ARG A 305 -11.79 -45.51 -9.74
C ARG A 305 -12.08 -46.85 -9.07
N TRP A 306 -11.97 -46.91 -7.73
CA TRP A 306 -12.30 -48.11 -6.97
C TRP A 306 -13.80 -48.45 -7.07
N ILE A 307 -14.69 -47.47 -6.88
CA ILE A 307 -16.13 -47.63 -7.06
C ILE A 307 -16.46 -48.05 -8.49
N GLY A 308 -15.87 -47.42 -9.53
CA GLY A 308 -16.09 -47.73 -10.91
C GLY A 308 -15.69 -49.20 -11.27
N ARG A 309 -14.57 -49.66 -10.73
CA ARG A 309 -14.13 -51.05 -10.87
C ARG A 309 -15.07 -52.02 -10.13
N SER A 310 -15.49 -51.70 -8.93
CA SER A 310 -16.38 -52.56 -8.11
C SER A 310 -17.78 -52.69 -8.71
N LEU A 311 -18.26 -51.60 -9.39
CA LEU A 311 -19.59 -51.59 -10.04
C LEU A 311 -19.55 -51.98 -11.53
N GLY A 312 -18.37 -52.26 -12.11
CA GLY A 312 -18.22 -52.56 -13.50
C GLY A 312 -18.47 -51.39 -14.47
N ILE A 313 -18.44 -50.14 -13.96
CA ILE A 313 -18.71 -48.92 -14.75
C ILE A 313 -17.39 -48.38 -15.31
N ALA A 314 -17.11 -48.70 -16.59
CA ALA A 314 -15.86 -48.32 -17.25
C ALA A 314 -15.60 -46.82 -17.28
N ALA A 315 -16.65 -46.00 -17.40
CA ALA A 315 -16.55 -44.54 -17.39
C ALA A 315 -15.98 -44.02 -16.07
N LEU A 316 -16.38 -44.55 -14.89
CA LEU A 316 -15.88 -44.16 -13.58
C LEU A 316 -14.48 -44.76 -13.31
N ALA A 317 -14.17 -45.93 -13.85
CA ALA A 317 -12.85 -46.58 -13.69
C ALA A 317 -11.73 -45.79 -14.36
N GLY A 318 -12.03 -44.99 -15.41
CA GLY A 318 -11.08 -44.16 -16.14
C GLY A 318 -10.96 -42.70 -15.67
N VAL A 319 -11.81 -42.23 -14.70
CA VAL A 319 -11.80 -40.82 -14.26
C VAL A 319 -10.49 -40.48 -13.58
N ASP A 320 -9.94 -39.33 -13.93
CA ASP A 320 -8.82 -38.68 -13.22
C ASP A 320 -9.17 -37.24 -12.87
N LEU A 321 -9.52 -37.01 -11.60
CA LEU A 321 -9.90 -35.69 -11.11
C LEU A 321 -8.71 -34.73 -11.04
N THR A 322 -7.46 -35.22 -11.05
CA THR A 322 -6.29 -34.34 -11.01
C THR A 322 -6.15 -33.51 -12.28
N LEU A 323 -6.70 -33.94 -13.40
CA LEU A 323 -6.77 -33.19 -14.65
C LEU A 323 -7.74 -31.99 -14.55
N TRP A 324 -8.72 -32.07 -13.64
CA TRP A 324 -9.74 -31.04 -13.44
C TRP A 324 -9.38 -30.02 -12.36
N ARG A 325 -8.12 -30.04 -11.86
CA ARG A 325 -7.66 -29.16 -10.76
C ARG A 325 -7.96 -27.67 -11.02
N TRP A 326 -7.71 -27.21 -12.22
CA TRP A 326 -7.94 -25.79 -12.58
C TRP A 326 -9.42 -25.41 -12.58
N PHE A 327 -10.28 -26.33 -12.99
CA PHE A 327 -11.73 -26.16 -12.89
C PHE A 327 -12.17 -26.02 -11.43
N PHE A 328 -11.69 -26.89 -10.54
CA PHE A 328 -12.03 -26.81 -9.11
C PHE A 328 -11.48 -25.55 -8.46
N PHE A 329 -10.30 -25.08 -8.82
CA PHE A 329 -9.73 -23.84 -8.30
C PHE A 329 -10.55 -22.64 -8.77
N GLY A 330 -10.90 -22.56 -10.05
CA GLY A 330 -11.76 -21.51 -10.60
C GLY A 330 -13.16 -21.51 -9.98
N LEU A 331 -13.78 -22.69 -9.86
CA LEU A 331 -15.08 -22.84 -9.21
C LEU A 331 -15.04 -22.42 -7.73
N GLY A 332 -14.03 -22.88 -7.00
CA GLY A 332 -13.84 -22.50 -5.60
C GLY A 332 -13.67 -20.99 -5.40
N LEU A 333 -12.92 -20.33 -6.30
CA LEU A 333 -12.73 -18.88 -6.30
C LEU A 333 -14.06 -18.16 -6.55
N VAL A 334 -14.83 -18.57 -7.58
CA VAL A 334 -16.15 -17.97 -7.88
C VAL A 334 -17.10 -18.13 -6.70
N VAL A 335 -17.20 -19.33 -6.14
CA VAL A 335 -18.06 -19.63 -4.98
C VAL A 335 -17.71 -18.76 -3.78
N ILE A 336 -16.42 -18.66 -3.44
CA ILE A 336 -15.97 -17.82 -2.31
C ILE A 336 -16.25 -16.34 -2.58
N MET A 337 -16.00 -15.84 -3.77
CA MET A 337 -16.26 -14.43 -4.10
C MET A 337 -17.75 -14.09 -4.07
N LEU A 338 -18.64 -15.04 -4.39
CA LEU A 338 -20.08 -14.84 -4.28
C LEU A 338 -20.58 -14.88 -2.83
N ILE A 339 -20.05 -15.79 -2.00
CA ILE A 339 -20.54 -15.99 -0.62
C ILE A 339 -19.80 -15.07 0.38
N ARG A 340 -18.48 -14.90 0.21
CA ARG A 340 -17.62 -14.10 1.07
C ARG A 340 -16.54 -13.37 0.27
N PRO A 341 -16.84 -12.20 -0.30
CA PRO A 341 -15.88 -11.43 -1.11
C PRO A 341 -14.63 -11.01 -0.32
N GLU A 342 -14.70 -11.02 1.02
CA GLU A 342 -13.55 -10.74 1.90
C GLU A 342 -12.62 -11.96 2.09
N GLY A 343 -12.97 -13.14 1.54
CA GLY A 343 -12.27 -14.40 1.72
C GLY A 343 -12.64 -15.15 3.01
N LEU A 344 -12.01 -16.32 3.23
CA LEU A 344 -12.29 -17.18 4.40
C LEU A 344 -12.01 -16.49 5.74
N VAL A 345 -10.94 -15.71 5.81
CA VAL A 345 -10.55 -14.94 6.99
C VAL A 345 -10.41 -13.48 6.60
N GLY A 346 -11.54 -12.80 6.42
CA GLY A 346 -11.58 -11.35 6.19
C GLY A 346 -10.93 -10.59 7.34
N ARG A 347 -10.49 -9.37 7.06
CA ARG A 347 -9.92 -8.46 8.07
C ARG A 347 -11.04 -7.97 9.00
N ARG A 348 -11.44 -8.78 9.98
CA ARG A 348 -12.30 -8.29 11.06
C ARG A 348 -11.45 -7.41 11.97
N VAL A 349 -11.65 -6.10 11.92
CA VAL A 349 -11.33 -5.23 13.05
C VAL A 349 -12.30 -5.67 14.14
N ARG A 350 -11.81 -6.37 15.17
CA ARG A 350 -12.60 -6.62 16.38
C ARG A 350 -12.70 -5.27 17.10
N LEU A 351 -13.81 -4.64 16.93
CA LEU A 351 -14.26 -3.67 17.93
C LEU A 351 -14.52 -4.43 19.23
N PRO A 352 -14.05 -3.97 20.37
CA PRO A 352 -14.68 -4.35 21.63
C PRO A 352 -16.16 -4.02 21.44
N ALA A 353 -17.05 -4.99 21.63
CA ALA A 353 -18.48 -4.67 21.65
C ALA A 353 -18.67 -3.70 22.82
N PRO A 354 -19.09 -2.46 22.61
CA PRO A 354 -19.44 -1.59 23.71
C PRO A 354 -20.62 -2.24 24.45
N ASP A 355 -20.60 -2.19 25.78
CA ASP A 355 -21.73 -2.59 26.59
C ASP A 355 -22.98 -1.80 26.12
N VAL A 356 -24.17 -2.39 26.34
CA VAL A 356 -25.43 -1.81 25.81
C VAL A 356 -25.64 -0.38 26.36
N ASP A 357 -25.18 -0.14 27.58
CA ASP A 357 -25.26 1.17 28.23
C ASP A 357 -24.29 2.19 27.61
N GLU A 358 -23.08 1.78 27.22
CA GLU A 358 -22.12 2.62 26.46
C GLU A 358 -22.62 2.94 25.03
N ARG A 359 -23.47 2.08 24.44
CA ARG A 359 -24.11 2.35 23.14
C ARG A 359 -25.17 3.45 23.20
N GLU A 360 -25.96 3.50 24.25
CA GLU A 360 -26.98 4.55 24.44
C GLU A 360 -26.31 5.89 24.78
N GLU A 361 -25.27 5.91 25.61
CA GLU A 361 -24.46 7.12 25.84
C GLU A 361 -23.70 7.57 24.58
N ALA A 362 -23.10 6.65 23.80
CA ALA A 362 -22.46 6.97 22.53
C ALA A 362 -23.46 7.48 21.49
N LEU A 363 -24.69 6.94 21.46
CA LEU A 363 -25.75 7.43 20.58
C LEU A 363 -26.25 8.83 20.98
N ALA A 364 -26.30 9.13 22.27
CA ALA A 364 -26.63 10.44 22.80
C ALA A 364 -25.51 11.49 22.51
N LEU A 365 -24.24 11.06 22.51
CA LEU A 365 -23.10 11.87 22.13
C LEU A 365 -23.00 12.15 20.62
N VAL A 366 -23.55 11.26 19.77
CA VAL A 366 -23.58 11.41 18.30
C VAL A 366 -24.50 12.56 17.84
N THR A 367 -25.41 13.03 18.69
CA THR A 367 -26.32 14.11 18.33
C THR A 367 -25.73 15.51 18.46
N THR A 368 -24.56 15.67 19.07
CA THR A 368 -23.86 16.97 19.12
C THR A 368 -22.35 16.73 19.05
N PRO A 369 -21.70 17.03 17.91
CA PRO A 369 -20.25 16.95 17.84
C PRO A 369 -19.66 17.89 18.91
N PRO A 370 -18.77 17.41 19.79
CA PRO A 370 -18.11 18.32 20.72
C PRO A 370 -17.31 19.35 19.90
N PRO A 371 -17.37 20.65 20.28
CA PRO A 371 -16.56 21.68 19.64
C PRO A 371 -15.08 21.31 19.78
N ALA A 372 -14.26 21.74 18.79
CA ALA A 372 -12.81 21.61 18.90
C ALA A 372 -12.35 22.28 20.22
N ARG A 373 -11.64 21.51 21.05
CA ARG A 373 -11.27 21.99 22.38
C ARG A 373 -9.99 22.80 22.29
N ALA A 374 -10.10 24.11 22.45
CA ALA A 374 -8.94 25.00 22.48
C ALA A 374 -7.94 24.68 23.62
N ASP A 375 -8.38 24.05 24.70
CA ASP A 375 -7.59 23.53 25.81
C ASP A 375 -6.86 22.22 25.46
N ALA A 376 -7.35 21.45 24.47
CA ALA A 376 -6.78 20.18 24.03
C ALA A 376 -5.76 20.31 22.88
N ILE A 377 -5.32 21.52 22.54
CA ILE A 377 -4.29 21.70 21.48
C ILE A 377 -3.01 20.98 21.88
N PRO A 378 -2.53 20.00 21.08
CA PRO A 378 -1.31 19.26 21.37
C PRO A 378 -0.10 20.17 21.55
N GLY A 379 0.64 20.00 22.64
CA GLY A 379 1.80 20.85 22.96
C GLY A 379 2.88 20.83 21.88
N TRP A 380 3.05 19.70 21.19
CA TRP A 380 4.01 19.54 20.10
C TRP A 380 3.58 20.27 18.81
N LEU A 381 2.29 20.55 18.64
CA LEU A 381 1.77 21.31 17.51
C LEU A 381 1.94 22.83 17.74
N ARG A 382 2.00 23.26 19.00
CA ARG A 382 2.36 24.64 19.37
C ARG A 382 3.84 24.83 19.07
N ARG A 383 4.14 25.41 17.92
CA ARG A 383 5.54 25.73 17.60
C ARG A 383 6.05 26.70 18.64
N PRO A 384 7.17 26.42 19.36
CA PRO A 384 7.89 27.48 20.03
C PRO A 384 8.24 28.51 18.95
N ALA A 385 8.13 29.78 19.27
CA ALA A 385 8.64 30.82 18.40
C ALA A 385 10.10 30.40 18.07
N SER A 386 10.33 29.87 16.87
CA SER A 386 11.63 29.37 16.46
C SER A 386 12.65 30.47 16.68
N PRO A 387 13.89 30.18 17.19
CA PRO A 387 14.95 31.19 17.25
C PRO A 387 15.28 31.78 15.85
N HIS A 388 14.83 31.14 14.77
CA HIS A 388 14.70 31.68 13.42
C HIS A 388 13.23 32.05 13.19
N ALA A 389 12.66 32.92 14.06
CA ALA A 389 11.39 33.54 13.78
C ALA A 389 11.42 34.06 12.35
N ARG A 390 10.45 33.57 11.52
CA ARG A 390 10.28 34.12 10.18
C ARG A 390 10.33 35.64 10.29
N PRO A 391 11.13 36.34 9.47
CA PRO A 391 10.96 37.77 9.35
C PRO A 391 9.47 37.99 9.12
N ALA A 392 8.86 38.87 9.91
CA ALA A 392 7.43 39.16 9.82
C ALA A 392 7.01 39.60 8.39
N ASP A 393 7.97 39.99 7.59
CA ASP A 393 7.83 40.49 6.22
C ASP A 393 7.82 39.42 5.13
N ARG A 394 8.06 38.10 5.45
CA ARG A 394 8.03 37.07 4.39
C ARG A 394 6.68 36.38 4.33
N PRO A 395 6.03 36.34 3.14
CA PRO A 395 4.78 35.58 2.96
C PRO A 395 5.00 34.09 3.21
N ALA A 396 3.97 33.40 3.71
CA ALA A 396 3.96 31.96 3.84
C ALA A 396 3.96 31.29 2.47
N LEU A 397 3.15 31.82 1.54
CA LEU A 397 3.13 31.42 0.13
C LEU A 397 3.19 32.68 -0.75
N ASP A 398 4.03 32.64 -1.77
CA ASP A 398 4.16 33.68 -2.80
C ASP A 398 4.08 32.99 -4.17
N VAL A 399 3.00 33.25 -4.87
CA VAL A 399 2.74 32.71 -6.23
C VAL A 399 2.80 33.87 -7.22
N ARG A 400 3.61 33.73 -8.28
CA ARG A 400 3.86 34.75 -9.27
C ARG A 400 3.64 34.25 -10.67
N GLY A 401 2.77 34.89 -11.43
CA GLY A 401 2.52 34.64 -12.85
C GLY A 401 2.14 33.21 -13.19
N LEU A 402 1.44 32.52 -12.25
CA LEU A 402 1.13 31.10 -12.39
C LEU A 402 0.20 30.85 -13.59
N THR A 403 0.64 29.99 -14.51
CA THR A 403 -0.10 29.69 -15.74
C THR A 403 -0.16 28.20 -16.02
N ARG A 404 -1.34 27.73 -16.43
CA ARG A 404 -1.56 26.36 -16.86
C ARG A 404 -2.62 26.28 -17.95
N SER A 405 -2.26 25.58 -19.03
CA SER A 405 -3.15 25.32 -20.18
C SER A 405 -3.39 23.82 -20.35
N PHE A 406 -4.56 23.45 -20.83
CA PHE A 406 -4.93 22.10 -21.22
C PHE A 406 -5.38 22.10 -22.68
N GLY A 407 -4.52 21.70 -23.61
CA GLY A 407 -4.77 21.85 -25.03
C GLY A 407 -4.97 23.34 -25.39
N GLY A 408 -6.14 23.68 -25.91
CA GLY A 408 -6.47 25.08 -26.28
C GLY A 408 -7.08 25.92 -25.15
N LEU A 409 -7.37 25.30 -23.96
CA LEU A 409 -7.99 26.00 -22.84
C LEU A 409 -6.95 26.43 -21.80
N VAL A 410 -6.90 27.75 -21.52
CA VAL A 410 -6.07 28.28 -20.43
C VAL A 410 -6.88 28.24 -19.13
N ALA A 411 -6.58 27.31 -18.26
CA ALA A 411 -7.31 27.11 -17.00
C ALA A 411 -6.85 28.03 -15.87
N VAL A 412 -5.59 28.47 -15.88
CA VAL A 412 -5.00 29.47 -14.98
C VAL A 412 -4.07 30.33 -15.83
N SER A 413 -4.21 31.65 -15.78
CA SER A 413 -3.52 32.60 -16.65
C SER A 413 -2.89 33.73 -15.84
N GLY A 414 -1.58 33.65 -15.58
CA GLY A 414 -0.81 34.71 -14.95
C GLY A 414 -1.29 35.10 -13.54
N VAL A 415 -1.74 34.11 -12.74
CA VAL A 415 -2.29 34.39 -11.40
C VAL A 415 -1.18 34.63 -10.39
N ASP A 416 -1.27 35.77 -9.72
CA ASP A 416 -0.47 36.10 -8.54
C ASP A 416 -1.31 35.97 -7.28
N LEU A 417 -0.74 35.38 -6.21
CA LEU A 417 -1.39 35.22 -4.91
C LEU A 417 -0.36 35.22 -3.80
N ILE A 418 -0.62 36.01 -2.76
CA ILE A 418 0.24 36.09 -1.58
C ILE A 418 -0.55 35.68 -0.34
N ILE A 419 -0.02 34.71 0.43
CA ILE A 419 -0.59 34.32 1.72
C ILE A 419 0.36 34.83 2.80
N PRO A 420 -0.11 35.73 3.68
CA PRO A 420 0.68 36.20 4.80
C PRO A 420 0.90 35.10 5.85
N PRO A 421 1.95 35.17 6.66
CA PRO A 421 2.09 34.29 7.81
C PRO A 421 0.89 34.46 8.74
N ARG A 422 0.32 33.33 9.22
CA ARG A 422 -0.85 33.33 10.14
C ARG A 422 -2.11 33.99 9.56
N GLY A 423 -2.22 34.07 8.24
CA GLY A 423 -3.40 34.63 7.59
C GLY A 423 -4.29 33.57 6.96
N ILE A 424 -5.58 33.85 6.89
CA ILE A 424 -6.55 33.09 6.11
C ILE A 424 -6.84 33.84 4.83
N VAL A 425 -6.52 33.24 3.69
CA VAL A 425 -6.85 33.79 2.37
C VAL A 425 -7.95 32.96 1.72
N GLY A 426 -9.08 33.57 1.41
CA GLY A 426 -10.15 32.95 0.64
C GLY A 426 -9.85 33.02 -0.86
N LEU A 427 -10.03 31.91 -1.58
CA LEU A 427 -9.98 31.85 -3.03
C LEU A 427 -11.35 31.47 -3.57
N ILE A 428 -12.07 32.45 -4.10
CA ILE A 428 -13.44 32.30 -4.58
C ILE A 428 -13.55 32.53 -6.09
N GLY A 429 -14.72 32.27 -6.66
CA GLY A 429 -15.03 32.47 -8.07
C GLY A 429 -16.09 31.51 -8.56
N PRO A 430 -16.71 31.74 -9.71
CA PRO A 430 -17.72 30.85 -10.27
C PRO A 430 -17.15 29.46 -10.61
N ASN A 431 -18.05 28.53 -10.96
CA ASN A 431 -17.63 27.20 -11.39
C ASN A 431 -16.83 27.32 -12.70
N GLY A 432 -15.72 26.58 -12.78
CA GLY A 432 -14.83 26.69 -13.93
C GLY A 432 -13.80 27.83 -13.88
N ALA A 433 -13.81 28.68 -12.83
CA ALA A 433 -12.88 29.80 -12.70
C ALA A 433 -11.40 29.40 -12.51
N GLY A 434 -11.07 28.10 -12.37
CA GLY A 434 -9.70 27.62 -12.24
C GLY A 434 -9.23 27.35 -10.81
N LYS A 435 -10.08 27.48 -9.77
CA LYS A 435 -9.73 27.31 -8.35
C LYS A 435 -9.07 25.96 -8.04
N THR A 436 -9.71 24.87 -8.40
CA THR A 436 -9.16 23.51 -8.18
C THR A 436 -7.88 23.27 -8.96
N THR A 437 -7.77 23.84 -10.18
CA THR A 437 -6.53 23.81 -10.97
C THR A 437 -5.41 24.54 -10.25
N PHE A 438 -5.67 25.71 -9.66
CA PHE A 438 -4.71 26.45 -8.86
C PHE A 438 -4.23 25.64 -7.67
N PHE A 439 -5.14 25.02 -6.90
CA PHE A 439 -4.77 24.11 -5.80
C PHE A 439 -3.90 22.94 -6.24
N ASN A 440 -4.24 22.32 -7.37
CA ASN A 440 -3.49 21.20 -7.91
C ASN A 440 -2.07 21.61 -8.38
N LEU A 441 -1.90 22.86 -8.83
CA LEU A 441 -0.59 23.42 -9.17
C LEU A 441 0.26 23.67 -7.90
N VAL A 442 -0.32 24.29 -6.87
CA VAL A 442 0.36 24.57 -5.59
C VAL A 442 0.77 23.28 -4.88
N THR A 443 -0.04 22.23 -4.98
CA THR A 443 0.22 20.94 -4.34
C THR A 443 1.03 19.97 -5.21
N GLY A 444 1.42 20.37 -6.42
CA GLY A 444 2.26 19.56 -7.32
C GLY A 444 1.54 18.37 -7.98
N LEU A 445 0.21 18.29 -7.86
CA LEU A 445 -0.60 17.31 -8.61
C LEU A 445 -0.62 17.64 -10.11
N LEU A 446 -0.51 18.92 -10.45
CA LEU A 446 -0.32 19.42 -11.79
C LEU A 446 1.00 20.22 -11.86
N ARG A 447 1.65 20.18 -13.03
CA ARG A 447 2.83 21.02 -13.30
C ARG A 447 2.38 22.36 -13.89
N ALA A 448 2.97 23.45 -13.41
CA ALA A 448 2.81 24.76 -14.03
C ALA A 448 3.54 24.79 -15.39
N ASP A 449 2.95 25.50 -16.36
CA ASP A 449 3.59 25.79 -17.64
C ASP A 449 4.53 27.00 -17.49
N ARG A 450 4.12 28.00 -16.67
CA ARG A 450 4.88 29.21 -16.34
C ARG A 450 4.57 29.66 -14.92
N GLY A 451 5.44 30.50 -14.39
CA GLY A 451 5.29 31.13 -13.07
C GLY A 451 6.12 30.46 -11.99
N GLU A 452 6.08 31.02 -10.82
CA GLU A 452 6.80 30.57 -9.64
C GLU A 452 5.84 30.35 -8.48
N ILE A 453 6.16 29.35 -7.64
CA ILE A 453 5.46 29.05 -6.40
C ILE A 453 6.52 28.95 -5.31
N LEU A 454 6.51 29.87 -4.37
CA LEU A 454 7.51 29.98 -3.30
C LEU A 454 6.85 29.76 -1.94
N LEU A 455 7.28 28.74 -1.20
CA LEU A 455 6.92 28.52 0.21
C LEU A 455 8.10 28.97 1.08
N ASP A 456 7.89 29.96 1.93
CA ASP A 456 8.96 30.55 2.74
C ASP A 456 10.19 30.99 1.91
N GLY A 457 9.97 31.42 0.66
CA GLY A 457 11.02 31.81 -0.28
C GLY A 457 11.73 30.64 -1.00
N ARG A 458 11.26 29.40 -0.81
CA ARG A 458 11.80 28.21 -1.49
C ARG A 458 10.86 27.75 -2.59
N SER A 459 11.38 27.54 -3.80
CA SER A 459 10.58 27.11 -4.94
C SER A 459 10.01 25.70 -4.75
N LEU A 460 8.72 25.54 -5.09
CA LEU A 460 8.00 24.26 -5.12
C LEU A 460 7.84 23.72 -6.54
N VAL A 461 8.15 24.49 -7.56
CA VAL A 461 7.94 24.13 -8.97
C VAL A 461 8.70 22.84 -9.32
N GLY A 462 8.00 21.89 -9.93
CA GLY A 462 8.57 20.61 -10.34
C GLY A 462 8.68 19.54 -9.24
N LEU A 463 8.35 19.89 -8.00
CA LEU A 463 8.30 18.90 -6.92
C LEU A 463 7.04 18.03 -7.02
N ARG A 464 7.14 16.80 -6.50
CA ARG A 464 6.00 15.90 -6.34
C ARG A 464 5.25 16.19 -5.05
N PRO A 465 3.95 15.80 -4.93
CA PRO A 465 3.13 16.11 -3.75
C PRO A 465 3.76 15.71 -2.42
N HIS A 466 4.28 14.48 -2.28
CA HIS A 466 4.92 14.05 -1.02
C HIS A 466 6.13 14.91 -0.63
N ALA A 467 6.86 15.45 -1.59
CA ALA A 467 7.99 16.34 -1.31
C ALA A 467 7.51 17.74 -0.89
N ILE A 468 6.38 18.20 -1.42
CA ILE A 468 5.73 19.45 -1.03
C ILE A 468 5.17 19.35 0.38
N VAL A 469 4.52 18.23 0.73
CA VAL A 469 4.09 17.95 2.11
C VAL A 469 5.28 17.97 3.07
N GLY A 470 6.38 17.32 2.71
CA GLY A 470 7.61 17.35 3.51
C GLY A 470 8.18 18.76 3.74
N ARG A 471 7.82 19.75 2.90
CA ARG A 471 8.19 21.17 3.05
C ARG A 471 7.21 21.98 3.89
N GLY A 472 6.04 21.43 4.21
CA GLY A 472 5.09 22.02 5.12
C GLY A 472 3.78 22.53 4.48
N ILE A 473 3.37 22.01 3.33
CA ILE A 473 2.02 22.20 2.79
C ILE A 473 1.19 20.96 3.03
N ALA A 474 0.04 21.11 3.68
CA ALA A 474 -0.98 20.06 3.75
C ALA A 474 -2.25 20.50 3.01
N ARG A 475 -3.04 19.51 2.56
CA ARG A 475 -4.27 19.75 1.80
C ARG A 475 -5.37 18.77 2.21
N THR A 476 -6.60 19.28 2.26
CA THR A 476 -7.82 18.45 2.18
C THR A 476 -8.34 18.40 0.74
N PHE A 477 -9.29 17.51 0.46
CA PHE A 477 -9.87 17.36 -0.87
C PHE A 477 -11.34 17.75 -0.86
N GLN A 478 -11.86 18.21 -1.99
CA GLN A 478 -13.27 18.55 -2.17
C GLN A 478 -14.18 17.34 -1.85
N SER A 479 -13.90 16.18 -2.43
CA SER A 479 -14.46 14.90 -2.00
C SER A 479 -13.55 14.26 -0.96
N ILE A 480 -14.11 13.88 0.17
CA ILE A 480 -13.33 13.25 1.27
C ILE A 480 -12.53 12.05 0.76
N ARG A 481 -11.21 12.08 0.97
CA ARG A 481 -10.28 11.01 0.59
C ARG A 481 -9.60 10.42 1.81
N LEU A 482 -10.40 9.80 2.67
CA LEU A 482 -9.89 9.00 3.78
C LEU A 482 -9.53 7.58 3.33
N PHE A 483 -8.65 6.94 4.07
CA PHE A 483 -8.37 5.53 3.94
C PHE A 483 -9.48 4.76 4.68
N GLN A 484 -10.51 4.42 3.92
CA GLN A 484 -11.83 3.97 4.40
C GLN A 484 -11.77 2.68 5.23
N ASN A 485 -10.86 1.75 4.87
CA ASN A 485 -10.69 0.47 5.57
C ASN A 485 -9.52 0.49 6.56
N MET A 486 -8.98 1.67 6.87
CA MET A 486 -8.05 1.91 7.96
C MET A 486 -8.80 2.51 9.15
N THR A 487 -8.25 2.32 10.36
CA THR A 487 -8.82 2.94 11.57
C THR A 487 -8.65 4.45 11.56
N VAL A 488 -9.43 5.12 12.38
CA VAL A 488 -9.31 6.57 12.63
C VAL A 488 -7.89 6.92 13.05
N LEU A 489 -7.33 6.17 14.00
CA LEU A 489 -5.94 6.33 14.45
C LEU A 489 -4.92 6.10 13.32
N ASP A 490 -5.10 5.04 12.51
CA ASP A 490 -4.18 4.74 11.42
C ASP A 490 -4.18 5.83 10.34
N ASN A 491 -5.34 6.47 10.06
CA ASN A 491 -5.43 7.61 9.15
C ASN A 491 -4.54 8.76 9.61
N VAL A 492 -4.59 9.12 10.90
CA VAL A 492 -3.73 10.19 11.45
C VAL A 492 -2.26 9.78 11.42
N LEU A 493 -1.95 8.53 11.77
CA LEU A 493 -0.57 7.99 11.72
C LEU A 493 0.03 7.98 10.30
N VAL A 494 -0.79 7.86 9.24
CA VAL A 494 -0.32 8.05 7.86
C VAL A 494 0.09 9.50 7.63
N GLY A 495 -0.62 10.48 8.21
CA GLY A 495 -0.21 11.90 8.18
C GLY A 495 1.19 12.11 8.77
N GLU A 496 1.56 11.39 9.83
CA GLU A 496 2.91 11.46 10.41
C GLU A 496 4.00 10.75 9.58
N HIS A 497 3.64 10.07 8.48
CA HIS A 497 4.59 9.28 7.69
C HIS A 497 5.86 10.06 7.30
N CYS A 498 5.72 11.33 6.91
CA CYS A 498 6.85 12.17 6.51
C CYS A 498 7.78 12.56 7.67
N ARG A 499 7.36 12.36 8.93
CA ARG A 499 8.11 12.66 10.16
C ARG A 499 8.80 11.44 10.76
N LEU A 500 8.39 10.23 10.37
CA LEU A 500 8.95 8.98 10.85
C LEU A 500 10.11 8.52 9.97
N HIS A 501 11.15 7.93 10.58
CA HIS A 501 12.40 7.57 9.90
C HIS A 501 12.72 6.07 9.91
N ALA A 502 11.86 5.24 10.54
CA ALA A 502 12.07 3.80 10.63
C ALA A 502 12.34 3.16 9.26
N SER A 503 13.49 2.48 9.11
CA SER A 503 13.85 1.71 7.92
C SER A 503 13.17 0.35 7.90
N VAL A 504 13.32 -0.43 6.81
CA VAL A 504 12.83 -1.82 6.71
C VAL A 504 13.40 -2.68 7.84
N ALA A 505 14.71 -2.63 8.05
CA ALA A 505 15.35 -3.36 9.15
C ALA A 505 14.83 -2.89 10.51
N GLY A 506 14.64 -1.58 10.69
CA GLY A 506 14.02 -1.02 11.89
C GLY A 506 12.59 -1.53 12.12
N ALA A 507 11.80 -1.66 11.08
CA ALA A 507 10.43 -2.19 11.17
C ALA A 507 10.40 -3.67 11.59
N VAL A 508 11.34 -4.50 11.10
CA VAL A 508 11.44 -5.93 11.42
C VAL A 508 12.02 -6.15 12.81
N PHE A 509 13.21 -5.62 13.07
CA PHE A 509 13.95 -5.90 14.33
C PHE A 509 13.47 -5.05 15.51
N ARG A 510 12.80 -3.91 15.27
CA ARG A 510 12.24 -3.00 16.28
C ARG A 510 13.22 -2.66 17.39
N PRO A 511 14.38 -2.04 17.10
CA PRO A 511 15.28 -1.56 18.13
C PRO A 511 14.54 -0.55 19.05
N PRO A 512 14.99 -0.33 20.30
CA PRO A 512 14.30 0.54 21.27
C PRO A 512 13.98 1.94 20.72
N ALA A 513 14.86 2.50 19.89
CA ALA A 513 14.64 3.80 19.26
C ALA A 513 13.39 3.81 18.34
N VAL A 514 13.20 2.76 17.52
CA VAL A 514 12.05 2.64 16.63
C VAL A 514 10.76 2.38 17.41
N VAL A 515 10.83 1.57 18.48
CA VAL A 515 9.68 1.34 19.37
C VAL A 515 9.25 2.66 20.02
N ALA A 516 10.20 3.45 20.51
CA ALA A 516 9.94 4.76 21.11
C ALA A 516 9.41 5.77 20.07
N GLU A 517 9.89 5.73 18.82
CA GLU A 517 9.38 6.56 17.72
C GLU A 517 7.91 6.24 17.43
N GLU A 518 7.57 4.96 17.27
CA GLU A 518 6.19 4.50 17.01
C GLU A 518 5.25 4.77 18.20
N ALA A 519 5.74 4.65 19.44
CA ALA A 519 4.95 4.99 20.63
C ALA A 519 4.61 6.48 20.66
N ARG A 520 5.62 7.35 20.48
CA ARG A 520 5.39 8.81 20.41
C ARG A 520 4.44 9.20 19.27
N ALA A 521 4.57 8.57 18.10
CA ALA A 521 3.66 8.83 16.98
C ALA A 521 2.21 8.49 17.34
N ARG A 522 1.98 7.36 18.02
CA ARG A 522 0.63 6.98 18.48
C ARG A 522 0.06 7.93 19.53
N ASP A 523 0.89 8.36 20.48
CA ASP A 523 0.45 9.31 21.51
C ASP A 523 0.09 10.65 20.87
N ARG A 524 0.93 11.16 19.95
CA ARG A 524 0.65 12.37 19.16
C ARG A 524 -0.62 12.26 18.32
N ALA A 525 -0.83 11.10 17.67
CA ALA A 525 -2.03 10.86 16.89
C ALA A 525 -3.30 10.86 17.77
N ARG A 526 -3.24 10.29 18.99
CA ARG A 526 -4.36 10.36 19.94
C ARG A 526 -4.62 11.76 20.46
N GLU A 527 -3.57 12.51 20.78
CA GLU A 527 -3.72 13.93 21.12
C GLU A 527 -4.38 14.72 19.99
N MET A 528 -4.03 14.44 18.73
CA MET A 528 -4.66 15.06 17.57
C MET A 528 -6.15 14.68 17.46
N LEU A 529 -6.49 13.40 17.68
CA LEU A 529 -7.88 12.96 17.70
C LEU A 529 -8.68 13.62 18.82
N ALA A 530 -8.10 13.77 20.01
CA ALA A 530 -8.72 14.49 21.12
C ALA A 530 -8.95 15.98 20.79
N PHE A 531 -8.01 16.61 20.08
CA PHE A 531 -8.14 18.00 19.63
C PHE A 531 -9.32 18.21 18.68
N VAL A 532 -9.53 17.27 17.74
CA VAL A 532 -10.65 17.33 16.78
C VAL A 532 -11.94 16.66 17.31
N GLY A 533 -11.94 16.14 18.55
CA GLY A 533 -13.10 15.51 19.19
C GLY A 533 -13.44 14.13 18.67
N LEU A 534 -12.43 13.33 18.27
CA LEU A 534 -12.57 11.95 17.76
C LEU A 534 -11.84 10.91 18.63
N ASP A 535 -11.47 11.25 19.87
CA ASP A 535 -10.70 10.41 20.78
C ASP A 535 -11.40 9.09 21.14
N ALA A 536 -12.74 9.10 21.29
CA ALA A 536 -13.52 7.91 21.58
C ALA A 536 -13.59 6.91 20.40
N MET A 537 -13.17 7.31 19.20
CA MET A 537 -13.33 6.54 17.96
C MET A 537 -11.99 6.05 17.36
N ASP A 538 -10.90 6.06 18.12
CA ASP A 538 -9.55 5.75 17.61
C ASP A 538 -9.45 4.37 16.92
N GLY A 539 -10.18 3.38 17.40
CA GLY A 539 -10.26 2.03 16.86
C GLY A 539 -11.28 1.81 15.75
N GLU A 540 -12.20 2.76 15.50
CA GLU A 540 -13.22 2.64 14.46
C GLU A 540 -12.63 2.72 13.05
N LEU A 541 -13.32 2.12 12.06
CA LEU A 541 -12.96 2.28 10.66
C LEU A 541 -13.44 3.65 10.15
N ALA A 542 -12.63 4.33 9.38
CA ALA A 542 -12.96 5.65 8.84
C ALA A 542 -14.28 5.70 8.06
N LYS A 543 -14.64 4.60 7.36
CA LYS A 543 -15.91 4.48 6.63
C LYS A 543 -17.17 4.47 7.52
N ASN A 544 -17.02 4.17 8.82
CA ASN A 544 -18.13 4.10 9.76
C ASN A 544 -18.46 5.46 10.39
N LEU A 545 -17.60 6.46 10.19
CA LEU A 545 -17.80 7.80 10.72
C LEU A 545 -18.91 8.57 9.99
N SER A 546 -19.57 9.49 10.70
CA SER A 546 -20.44 10.49 10.08
C SER A 546 -19.67 11.37 9.09
N TYR A 547 -20.36 12.03 8.17
CA TYR A 547 -19.72 12.90 7.18
C TYR A 547 -18.91 14.03 7.83
N GLY A 548 -19.45 14.68 8.86
CA GLY A 548 -18.76 15.73 9.62
C GLY A 548 -17.51 15.21 10.33
N ASP A 549 -17.58 13.99 10.92
CA ASP A 549 -16.44 13.34 11.56
C ASP A 549 -15.36 12.93 10.55
N GLN A 550 -15.76 12.48 9.37
CA GLN A 550 -14.82 12.19 8.29
C GLN A 550 -14.05 13.44 7.87
N ARG A 551 -14.70 14.61 7.79
CA ARG A 551 -14.03 15.89 7.52
C ARG A 551 -13.06 16.28 8.63
N ARG A 552 -13.47 16.14 9.90
CA ARG A 552 -12.58 16.39 11.05
C ARG A 552 -11.37 15.45 11.02
N LEU A 553 -11.56 14.19 10.69
CA LEU A 553 -10.47 13.24 10.54
C LEU A 553 -9.52 13.60 9.37
N GLU A 554 -10.06 14.07 8.25
CA GLU A 554 -9.25 14.53 7.12
C GLU A 554 -8.35 15.70 7.50
N ILE A 555 -8.89 16.66 8.26
CA ILE A 555 -8.13 17.80 8.81
C ILE A 555 -7.10 17.31 9.82
N ALA A 556 -7.45 16.41 10.74
CA ALA A 556 -6.52 15.83 11.70
C ALA A 556 -5.34 15.14 11.00
N ARG A 557 -5.61 14.38 9.95
CA ARG A 557 -4.57 13.73 9.11
C ARG A 557 -3.67 14.78 8.43
N ALA A 558 -4.24 15.85 7.91
CA ALA A 558 -3.49 16.94 7.31
C ALA A 558 -2.59 17.65 8.34
N LEU A 559 -3.11 17.95 9.53
CA LEU A 559 -2.36 18.57 10.63
C LEU A 559 -1.24 17.67 11.17
N ALA A 560 -1.41 16.36 11.17
CA ALA A 560 -0.39 15.39 11.57
C ALA A 560 0.89 15.45 10.71
N THR A 561 0.84 16.04 9.50
CA THR A 561 2.02 16.32 8.68
C THR A 561 2.84 17.52 9.22
N GLU A 562 2.40 18.20 10.27
CA GLU A 562 2.96 19.45 10.84
C GLU A 562 3.13 20.54 9.77
N PRO A 563 2.04 20.98 9.11
CA PRO A 563 2.14 21.94 8.02
C PRO A 563 2.44 23.35 8.52
N THR A 564 2.96 24.20 7.62
CA THR A 564 3.05 25.64 7.80
C THR A 564 1.94 26.37 7.06
N LEU A 565 1.41 25.71 6.02
CA LEU A 565 0.30 26.17 5.20
C LEU A 565 -0.70 25.02 5.01
N LEU A 566 -1.96 25.28 5.34
CA LEU A 566 -3.07 24.36 5.16
C LEU A 566 -3.96 24.82 4.01
N LEU A 567 -4.19 23.97 3.04
CA LEU A 567 -5.11 24.19 1.93
C LEU A 567 -6.41 23.43 2.18
N LEU A 568 -7.52 24.14 2.26
CA LEU A 568 -8.86 23.59 2.49
C LEU A 568 -9.71 23.77 1.23
N ASP A 569 -10.17 22.67 0.67
CA ASP A 569 -10.97 22.63 -0.56
C ASP A 569 -12.42 22.29 -0.23
N GLU A 570 -13.29 23.29 -0.17
CA GLU A 570 -14.71 23.21 0.19
C GLU A 570 -14.97 22.40 1.49
N PRO A 571 -14.34 22.78 2.62
CA PRO A 571 -14.38 21.94 3.81
C PRO A 571 -15.77 21.86 4.46
N THR A 572 -16.69 22.81 4.20
CA THR A 572 -18.05 22.83 4.78
C THR A 572 -19.11 22.19 3.85
N ALA A 573 -18.72 21.76 2.64
CA ALA A 573 -19.66 21.17 1.68
C ALA A 573 -20.35 19.92 2.27
N GLY A 574 -21.70 19.91 2.22
CA GLY A 574 -22.51 18.79 2.72
C GLY A 574 -22.69 18.70 4.24
N MET A 575 -22.21 19.69 5.00
CA MET A 575 -22.39 19.80 6.44
C MET A 575 -23.69 20.54 6.81
N ASN A 576 -24.24 20.20 7.96
CA ASN A 576 -25.34 20.96 8.52
C ASN A 576 -24.80 22.31 9.14
N PRO A 577 -25.67 23.30 9.42
CA PRO A 577 -25.24 24.61 9.92
C PRO A 577 -24.38 24.53 11.19
N ARG A 578 -24.71 23.64 12.15
CA ARG A 578 -23.95 23.48 13.39
C ARG A 578 -22.55 22.90 13.16
N GLU A 579 -22.44 21.92 12.25
CA GLU A 579 -21.16 21.34 11.85
C GLU A 579 -20.29 22.40 11.13
N THR A 580 -20.93 23.22 10.28
CA THR A 580 -20.27 24.34 9.58
C THR A 580 -19.70 25.36 10.57
N ASP A 581 -20.48 25.74 11.58
CA ASP A 581 -20.03 26.67 12.64
C ASP A 581 -18.85 26.09 13.43
N ALA A 582 -18.95 24.83 13.86
CA ALA A 582 -17.89 24.15 14.60
C ALA A 582 -16.60 24.02 13.77
N LEU A 583 -16.70 23.75 12.47
CA LEU A 583 -15.56 23.70 11.59
C LEU A 583 -14.95 25.08 11.33
N THR A 584 -15.78 26.11 11.21
CA THR A 584 -15.37 27.50 11.04
C THR A 584 -14.57 27.97 12.28
N GLU A 585 -15.05 27.62 13.47
CA GLU A 585 -14.34 27.87 14.73
C GLU A 585 -13.00 27.14 14.80
N LEU A 586 -12.97 25.84 14.40
CA LEU A 586 -11.73 25.08 14.31
C LEU A 586 -10.71 25.77 13.39
N ILE A 587 -11.10 26.22 12.19
CA ILE A 587 -10.20 26.91 11.26
C ILE A 587 -9.65 28.19 11.88
N GLY A 588 -10.49 28.96 12.61
CA GLY A 588 -10.06 30.14 13.39
C GLY A 588 -9.01 29.76 14.44
N LEU A 589 -9.24 28.72 15.22
CA LEU A 589 -8.27 28.20 16.21
C LEU A 589 -6.94 27.80 15.59
N LEU A 590 -6.94 27.16 14.39
CA LEU A 590 -5.72 26.79 13.68
C LEU A 590 -4.86 28.01 13.33
N ARG A 591 -5.49 29.12 12.90
CA ARG A 591 -4.79 30.39 12.66
C ARG A 591 -4.28 31.02 13.96
N ASP A 592 -5.16 31.18 14.94
CA ASP A 592 -4.90 32.03 16.12
C ASP A 592 -3.97 31.35 17.12
N GLN A 593 -4.15 30.04 17.35
CA GLN A 593 -3.41 29.29 18.36
C GLN A 593 -2.19 28.55 17.79
N LEU A 594 -2.28 28.04 16.57
CA LEU A 594 -1.18 27.29 15.93
C LEU A 594 -0.34 28.17 14.99
N GLY A 595 -0.83 29.36 14.65
CA GLY A 595 -0.16 30.28 13.75
C GLY A 595 -0.02 29.73 12.33
N LEU A 596 -0.98 28.88 11.90
CA LEU A 596 -1.01 28.34 10.56
C LEU A 596 -1.48 29.40 9.56
N ALA A 597 -0.86 29.41 8.37
CA ALA A 597 -1.44 30.06 7.23
C ALA A 597 -2.48 29.12 6.58
N VAL A 598 -3.59 29.67 6.12
CA VAL A 598 -4.68 28.88 5.50
C VAL A 598 -5.04 29.48 4.15
N LEU A 599 -5.17 28.63 3.14
CA LEU A 599 -5.80 28.94 1.87
C LEU A 599 -7.11 28.18 1.77
N LEU A 600 -8.23 28.90 1.67
CA LEU A 600 -9.56 28.34 1.73
C LEU A 600 -10.27 28.53 0.37
N ILE A 601 -10.73 27.43 -0.24
CA ILE A 601 -11.75 27.49 -1.30
C ILE A 601 -13.08 27.15 -0.65
N GLU A 602 -14.09 27.99 -0.83
CA GLU A 602 -15.45 27.80 -0.33
C GLU A 602 -16.49 28.42 -1.27
N HIS A 603 -17.66 27.82 -1.27
CA HIS A 603 -18.86 28.36 -1.96
C HIS A 603 -19.84 29.01 -0.99
N HIS A 604 -19.75 28.71 0.30
CA HIS A 604 -20.54 29.34 1.35
C HIS A 604 -19.95 30.72 1.66
N MET A 605 -20.49 31.76 1.03
CA MET A 605 -19.98 33.13 1.16
C MET A 605 -19.98 33.62 2.60
N GLU A 606 -20.92 33.20 3.44
CA GLU A 606 -20.99 33.58 4.87
C GLU A 606 -19.70 33.11 5.59
N VAL A 607 -19.26 31.87 5.36
CA VAL A 607 -18.05 31.32 5.95
C VAL A 607 -16.83 32.09 5.45
N VAL A 608 -16.69 32.29 4.14
CA VAL A 608 -15.56 33.01 3.55
C VAL A 608 -15.44 34.43 4.12
N MET A 609 -16.56 35.16 4.16
CA MET A 609 -16.58 36.54 4.63
C MET A 609 -16.32 36.65 6.14
N ALA A 610 -16.64 35.60 6.93
CA ALA A 610 -16.47 35.62 8.38
C ALA A 610 -15.01 35.36 8.81
N ILE A 611 -14.28 34.49 8.12
CA ILE A 611 -12.97 34.01 8.59
C ILE A 611 -11.77 34.49 7.77
N SER A 612 -11.99 34.93 6.50
CA SER A 612 -10.89 35.31 5.63
C SER A 612 -10.39 36.74 5.91
N ASP A 613 -9.07 36.87 6.13
CA ASP A 613 -8.42 38.18 6.26
C ASP A 613 -8.36 38.91 4.91
N ARG A 614 -8.15 38.15 3.84
CA ARG A 614 -8.17 38.59 2.42
C ARG A 614 -8.88 37.60 1.56
N ILE A 615 -9.49 38.07 0.49
CA ILE A 615 -10.19 37.23 -0.48
C ILE A 615 -9.66 37.56 -1.88
N THR A 616 -9.27 36.52 -2.62
CA THR A 616 -8.89 36.61 -4.03
C THR A 616 -9.98 35.99 -4.87
N VAL A 617 -10.42 36.69 -5.91
CA VAL A 617 -11.49 36.23 -6.80
C VAL A 617 -10.90 35.85 -8.15
N LEU A 618 -11.19 34.60 -8.57
CA LEU A 618 -10.83 34.14 -9.92
C LEU A 618 -12.07 34.11 -10.80
N ASP A 619 -11.86 34.47 -12.06
CA ASP A 619 -12.83 34.25 -13.12
C ASP A 619 -12.09 33.90 -14.43
N TYR A 620 -12.54 32.88 -15.16
CA TYR A 620 -11.90 32.35 -16.38
C TYR A 620 -10.38 32.20 -16.27
N GLY A 621 -9.89 31.72 -15.12
CA GLY A 621 -8.47 31.50 -14.88
C GLY A 621 -7.64 32.75 -14.57
N THR A 622 -8.23 33.92 -14.45
CA THR A 622 -7.56 35.19 -14.14
C THR A 622 -8.02 35.73 -12.79
N ARG A 623 -7.15 36.48 -12.11
CA ARG A 623 -7.53 37.20 -10.90
C ARG A 623 -8.27 38.50 -11.27
N ILE A 624 -9.55 38.61 -10.89
CA ILE A 624 -10.37 39.79 -11.20
C ILE A 624 -10.43 40.78 -10.06
N ALA A 625 -10.33 40.30 -8.80
CA ALA A 625 -10.34 41.16 -7.60
C ALA A 625 -9.52 40.54 -6.46
N GLU A 626 -9.01 41.38 -5.57
CA GLU A 626 -8.39 41.01 -4.29
C GLU A 626 -8.61 42.09 -3.25
N GLY A 627 -9.07 41.74 -2.04
CA GLY A 627 -9.35 42.69 -0.99
C GLY A 627 -9.91 42.03 0.27
N THR A 628 -10.38 42.86 1.18
CA THR A 628 -11.15 42.44 2.36
C THR A 628 -12.57 42.03 2.00
N ALA A 629 -13.26 41.33 2.90
CA ALA A 629 -14.65 40.90 2.68
C ALA A 629 -15.58 42.08 2.30
N ALA A 630 -15.38 43.26 2.89
CA ALA A 630 -16.19 44.43 2.61
C ALA A 630 -15.93 45.03 1.22
N GLU A 631 -14.66 45.00 0.75
CA GLU A 631 -14.27 45.46 -0.57
C GLU A 631 -14.80 44.51 -1.67
N ILE A 632 -14.61 43.19 -1.50
CA ILE A 632 -15.04 42.15 -2.47
C ILE A 632 -16.56 42.16 -2.64
N ARG A 633 -17.35 42.37 -1.57
CA ARG A 633 -18.81 42.43 -1.62
C ARG A 633 -19.33 43.60 -2.49
N ARG A 634 -18.53 44.65 -2.67
CA ARG A 634 -18.91 45.86 -3.41
C ARG A 634 -18.22 45.99 -4.76
N ASP A 635 -17.32 45.07 -5.12
CA ASP A 635 -16.61 45.13 -6.42
C ASP A 635 -17.57 44.73 -7.55
N PRO A 636 -17.85 45.64 -8.51
CA PRO A 636 -18.76 45.38 -9.63
C PRO A 636 -18.36 44.16 -10.46
N ARG A 637 -17.05 43.95 -10.64
CA ARG A 637 -16.54 42.81 -11.44
C ARG A 637 -16.86 41.48 -10.77
N VAL A 638 -16.82 41.45 -9.43
CA VAL A 638 -17.19 40.25 -8.66
C VAL A 638 -18.67 39.99 -8.77
N ILE A 639 -19.48 41.03 -8.64
CA ILE A 639 -20.96 40.95 -8.77
C ILE A 639 -21.32 40.42 -10.16
N GLU A 640 -20.71 41.00 -11.22
CA GLU A 640 -20.92 40.56 -12.59
C GLU A 640 -20.53 39.11 -12.82
N ALA A 641 -19.40 38.65 -12.26
CA ALA A 641 -18.91 37.29 -12.41
C ALA A 641 -19.86 36.22 -11.77
N TYR A 642 -20.59 36.58 -10.72
CA TYR A 642 -21.54 35.68 -10.03
C TYR A 642 -22.97 35.78 -10.53
N LEU A 643 -23.45 36.98 -10.89
CA LEU A 643 -24.85 37.25 -11.25
C LEU A 643 -25.07 37.40 -12.77
N GLY A 644 -23.97 37.53 -13.53
CA GLY A 644 -24.04 37.70 -15.00
C GLY A 644 -24.19 39.18 -15.44
N LYS A 645 -23.95 39.43 -16.74
CA LYS A 645 -24.03 40.77 -17.33
C LYS A 645 -25.50 41.23 -17.33
N GLY A 646 -25.78 42.39 -16.76
CA GLY A 646 -27.10 43.03 -16.80
C GLY A 646 -27.76 43.26 -15.44
N TYR A 647 -27.19 42.79 -14.32
CA TYR A 647 -27.81 42.97 -13.00
C TYR A 647 -27.70 44.43 -12.46
N GLU A 648 -26.80 45.23 -13.02
CA GLU A 648 -26.68 46.67 -12.61
C GLU A 648 -27.94 47.52 -13.03
N GLN A 649 -28.71 47.03 -13.99
CA GLN A 649 -29.91 47.80 -14.44
C GLN A 649 -31.13 47.61 -13.53
N GLU A 650 -31.16 46.59 -12.66
CA GLU A 650 -32.28 46.33 -11.74
C GLU A 650 -32.13 47.01 -10.35
N LEU A 651 -30.96 47.48 -10.01
CA LEU A 651 -30.67 48.09 -8.69
C LEU A 651 -30.74 49.62 -8.62
N VAL A 652 -31.13 50.26 -9.74
CA VAL A 652 -31.44 51.71 -9.75
C VAL A 652 -32.95 51.87 -9.74
N PRO A 653 -33.63 52.13 -8.60
CA PRO A 653 -34.98 52.60 -8.62
C PRO A 653 -35.01 54.00 -9.23
N GLY A 654 -35.78 54.19 -10.30
CA GLY A 654 -36.08 55.48 -10.91
C GLY A 654 -36.84 56.40 -9.96
#